data_1b9a272e3c0fb9c32d40c2c80ca367e2
#
_entry.id   1b9a272e3c0fb9c32d40c2c80ca367e2
#
_cell.length_a   1.000
_cell.length_b   1.000
_cell.length_c   1.000
_cell.angle_alpha   90.00
_cell.angle_beta   90.00
_cell.angle_gamma   90.00
#
_symmetry.space_group_name_H-M   'P 1'
#
loop_
_entity.id
_entity.type
_entity.pdbx_description
1 polymer ?
#
loop_
_entity_poly.entity_id
_entity_poly.type
_entity_poly.pdbx_seq_one_letter_code
_entity_poly.pdbx_strand_id
1 'polypeptide(L)'
;MIPIRSWLAGLCAAFAPVVACAELVIGGAVFEDRPALAIRSDFSGVPNVTVKLWRDDGTAVATTKTVAGGMYVFRGLAPGTYWVAVDSKTVGTAPGAWAEQTFGPAGSLCAAPGGANTIWFEGPCFSGRTAERSDDSSTLAGSEHVVKVTLGDSMTGLDFAFTFDAVTSTADGERIQGSLRQFVANANAIGGPNRMRFVPLEPALVRSHPAMGVPPRWWTINLTAPLPPLTDPDTLIDGTAYYFSAPSSVANVFPGHHGEPPTIKPEERVSHLSKPELEVTLTGAEGLVCAARCAVYGISLLGAPVVTRADARFEHVLIGASPDATPAATFGSVGLQIESGKTIAHHLLVTAQTRAGILVNRGAKLDGDRLEISRCGDPAAGGAVVLLSDGSSVRDSIIASNGGAGILIGSPDGSAPANANTIANCTISGNQAGVIFGPGSSRNVVTRNDIMWNRLGGVTNAPFEATAAAPRENRVSANRFDENGLRPIILDLGAADPNELSRGDETCERVPGAPNDGISAPRLTGVSVAQDGSEARVTVSGRACPGQVVELYQSYVTSGVRSEDEADLPQIRNERTEARETITTQERVMALPSIGEFNYLGTTSTAADGTFEATFPLPVRTKVNERSPYTEEHTNIWANEVMPGAEPGDRAFSALAIDPAGNTSEMSVRRQVD
;
A
#
# COMPACT_ATOMS: atom_id res chain seq x y z
N MET A 1 120.32 30.63 13.50
CA MET A 1 119.80 31.93 13.11
C MET A 1 118.30 31.82 12.97
N ILE A 2 117.54 32.47 13.74
CA ILE A 2 116.18 32.79 14.00
C ILE A 2 115.09 31.95 13.29
N PRO A 3 114.21 31.21 14.03
CA PRO A 3 113.05 30.55 13.46
C PRO A 3 111.82 31.44 13.55
N ILE A 4 111.00 31.42 12.49
CA ILE A 4 109.72 32.07 12.44
C ILE A 4 108.66 30.98 12.75
N ARG A 5 107.89 31.19 13.84
CA ARG A 5 106.71 30.39 14.19
C ARG A 5 105.46 30.91 13.43
N SER A 6 104.83 30.09 12.64
CA SER A 6 103.47 30.34 12.07
C SER A 6 102.43 29.66 12.90
N TRP A 7 101.43 30.44 13.34
CA TRP A 7 100.22 29.96 14.00
C TRP A 7 99.15 29.57 12.95
N LEU A 8 98.75 28.31 12.89
CA LEU A 8 97.54 27.92 12.23
C LEU A 8 96.42 27.78 13.28
N ALA A 9 95.43 28.69 13.21
CA ALA A 9 94.20 28.57 13.96
C ALA A 9 93.24 27.70 13.14
N GLY A 10 92.97 26.49 13.62
CA GLY A 10 91.97 25.61 13.03
C GLY A 10 90.59 26.03 13.42
N LEU A 11 89.74 26.37 12.44
CA LEU A 11 88.32 26.63 12.59
C LEU A 11 87.56 25.26 12.54
N CYS A 12 87.20 24.71 13.67
CA CYS A 12 86.27 23.60 13.77
C CYS A 12 84.88 24.16 13.55
N ALA A 13 84.35 24.07 12.33
CA ALA A 13 82.90 24.26 12.05
C ALA A 13 82.15 23.04 12.58
N ALA A 14 81.39 23.19 13.67
CA ALA A 14 80.46 22.21 14.16
C ALA A 14 79.25 22.14 13.20
N PHE A 15 79.20 21.11 12.36
CA PHE A 15 77.97 20.71 11.66
C PHE A 15 77.01 20.09 12.69
N ALA A 16 76.03 20.84 13.16
CA ALA A 16 74.86 20.24 13.83
C ALA A 16 74.04 19.47 12.76
N PRO A 17 73.74 18.23 12.97
CA PRO A 17 72.83 17.54 12.04
C PRO A 17 71.48 18.24 12.12
N VAL A 18 71.06 18.84 11.02
CA VAL A 18 69.67 19.23 10.84
C VAL A 18 68.88 17.92 10.77
N VAL A 19 68.33 17.47 11.88
CA VAL A 19 67.36 16.44 11.90
C VAL A 19 66.15 17.04 11.18
N ALA A 20 65.95 16.67 9.90
CA ALA A 20 64.70 16.92 9.19
C ALA A 20 63.67 16.14 9.91
N CYS A 21 62.93 16.78 10.80
CA CYS A 21 61.67 16.20 11.33
C CYS A 21 60.83 15.88 10.11
N ALA A 22 60.63 14.59 9.88
CA ALA A 22 59.70 14.15 8.86
C ALA A 22 58.35 14.82 9.17
N GLU A 23 57.88 15.64 8.25
CA GLU A 23 56.56 16.29 8.42
C GLU A 23 55.47 15.20 8.46
N LEU A 24 54.79 15.13 9.59
CA LEU A 24 53.69 14.18 9.73
C LEU A 24 52.47 14.61 8.91
N VAL A 25 51.75 13.65 8.40
CA VAL A 25 50.54 13.86 7.61
C VAL A 25 49.33 13.11 8.18
N ILE A 26 48.16 13.72 8.03
CA ILE A 26 46.85 13.08 8.21
C ILE A 26 46.14 13.11 6.87
N GLY A 27 45.64 11.97 6.38
CA GLY A 27 44.93 11.86 5.11
C GLY A 27 43.96 10.72 5.02
N GLY A 28 43.06 10.79 4.05
CA GLY A 28 42.06 9.80 3.75
C GLY A 28 41.25 10.17 2.51
N ALA A 29 40.06 9.62 2.39
CA ALA A 29 39.16 9.92 1.31
C ALA A 29 37.71 10.10 1.79
N VAL A 30 36.94 10.87 1.02
CA VAL A 30 35.49 11.00 1.18
C VAL A 30 34.81 10.38 -0.03
N PHE A 31 33.88 9.48 0.25
CA PHE A 31 33.18 8.71 -0.75
C PHE A 31 31.68 8.96 -0.71
N GLU A 32 31.00 8.72 -1.83
CA GLU A 32 29.56 8.48 -1.91
C GLU A 32 29.29 6.98 -1.79
N ASP A 33 28.37 6.60 -0.92
CA ASP A 33 27.82 5.25 -0.74
C ASP A 33 26.35 5.30 -1.15
N ARG A 34 26.10 5.27 -2.46
CA ARG A 34 24.76 5.42 -3.02
C ARG A 34 23.74 4.39 -2.49
N PRO A 35 24.06 3.08 -2.33
CA PRO A 35 23.12 2.12 -1.78
C PRO A 35 22.95 2.18 -0.26
N ALA A 36 23.70 3.03 0.44
CA ALA A 36 23.72 3.14 1.91
C ALA A 36 23.95 1.79 2.62
N LEU A 37 24.87 0.99 2.12
CA LEU A 37 25.19 -0.34 2.65
C LEU A 37 26.46 -0.36 3.51
N ALA A 38 27.22 0.73 3.53
CA ALA A 38 28.54 0.83 4.18
C ALA A 38 29.54 -0.22 3.67
N ILE A 39 29.46 -0.60 2.40
CA ILE A 39 30.32 -1.60 1.76
C ILE A 39 31.35 -0.91 0.89
N ARG A 40 32.64 -1.02 1.23
CA ARG A 40 33.73 -0.33 0.55
C ARG A 40 33.84 -0.54 -0.97
N SER A 41 33.44 -1.70 -1.47
CA SER A 41 33.46 -1.98 -2.91
C SER A 41 32.53 -1.09 -3.73
N ASP A 42 31.52 -0.52 -3.09
CA ASP A 42 30.46 0.25 -3.72
C ASP A 42 30.72 1.78 -3.65
N PHE A 43 31.83 2.17 -3.03
CA PHE A 43 32.17 3.56 -2.79
C PHE A 43 32.74 4.24 -4.04
N SER A 44 32.30 5.48 -4.28
CA SER A 44 32.87 6.37 -5.31
C SER A 44 33.39 7.64 -4.68
N GLY A 45 34.66 8.03 -5.05
CA GLY A 45 35.31 9.18 -4.46
C GLY A 45 34.68 10.51 -4.86
N VAL A 46 34.43 11.40 -3.88
CA VAL A 46 33.77 12.68 -4.08
C VAL A 46 34.78 13.83 -4.00
N PRO A 47 35.04 14.59 -5.09
CA PRO A 47 35.92 15.75 -5.07
C PRO A 47 35.22 16.99 -4.50
N ASN A 48 36.03 17.99 -4.08
CA ASN A 48 35.59 19.29 -3.56
C ASN A 48 34.87 19.28 -2.21
N VAL A 49 34.83 18.16 -1.49
CA VAL A 49 34.31 18.09 -0.13
C VAL A 49 35.21 18.80 0.84
N THR A 50 34.66 19.63 1.69
CA THR A 50 35.43 20.38 2.71
C THR A 50 35.76 19.46 3.89
N VAL A 51 37.03 19.36 4.22
CA VAL A 51 37.53 18.62 5.38
C VAL A 51 38.31 19.56 6.27
N LYS A 52 38.06 19.51 7.57
CA LYS A 52 38.64 20.39 8.58
C LYS A 52 39.47 19.60 9.60
N LEU A 53 40.55 20.21 10.05
CA LEU A 53 41.39 19.67 11.11
C LEU A 53 41.35 20.57 12.33
N TRP A 54 41.10 20.00 13.49
CA TRP A 54 40.98 20.68 14.77
C TRP A 54 41.95 20.08 15.78
N ARG A 55 42.43 20.89 16.74
CA ARG A 55 43.07 20.38 17.96
C ARG A 55 42.03 19.85 18.94
N ASP A 56 42.47 19.10 19.95
CA ASP A 56 41.61 18.55 20.98
C ASP A 56 40.87 19.63 21.81
N ASP A 57 41.44 20.83 21.89
CA ASP A 57 40.87 22.02 22.55
C ASP A 57 39.81 22.76 21.67
N GLY A 58 39.54 22.27 20.46
CA GLY A 58 38.63 22.92 19.51
C GLY A 58 39.25 24.03 18.69
N THR A 59 40.57 24.27 18.77
CA THR A 59 41.27 25.24 17.93
C THR A 59 41.35 24.72 16.49
N ALA A 60 40.95 25.52 15.51
CA ALA A 60 41.09 25.20 14.08
C ALA A 60 42.57 25.17 13.66
N VAL A 61 42.99 24.09 13.00
CA VAL A 61 44.36 23.90 12.51
C VAL A 61 44.46 24.18 11.00
N ALA A 62 43.62 23.52 10.22
CA ALA A 62 43.63 23.62 8.76
C ALA A 62 42.26 23.24 8.17
N THR A 63 42.06 23.72 6.94
CA THR A 63 40.92 23.31 6.09
C THR A 63 41.47 22.93 4.72
N THR A 64 40.97 21.82 4.16
CA THR A 64 41.29 21.36 2.81
C THR A 64 40.04 20.94 2.07
N LYS A 65 40.17 20.67 0.78
CA LYS A 65 39.13 20.07 -0.03
C LYS A 65 39.62 18.77 -0.64
N THR A 66 38.72 17.82 -0.78
CA THR A 66 39.06 16.59 -1.49
C THR A 66 39.33 16.86 -2.96
N VAL A 67 40.27 16.10 -3.52
CA VAL A 67 40.63 16.11 -4.96
C VAL A 67 39.98 14.92 -5.67
N ALA A 68 40.34 14.68 -6.93
CA ALA A 68 39.88 13.53 -7.69
C ALA A 68 40.07 12.22 -6.88
N GLY A 69 39.06 11.33 -6.93
CA GLY A 69 39.04 10.12 -6.11
C GLY A 69 38.69 10.37 -4.63
N GLY A 70 38.22 11.57 -4.26
CA GLY A 70 37.83 11.91 -2.90
C GLY A 70 38.97 12.12 -1.91
N MET A 71 40.19 12.12 -2.35
CA MET A 71 41.40 12.15 -1.49
C MET A 71 41.61 13.53 -0.83
N TYR A 72 41.99 13.52 0.46
CA TYR A 72 42.44 14.71 1.19
C TYR A 72 43.72 14.43 2.01
N VAL A 73 44.48 15.47 2.28
CA VAL A 73 45.68 15.37 3.12
C VAL A 73 45.99 16.69 3.82
N PHE A 74 46.34 16.61 5.09
CA PHE A 74 46.95 17.68 5.90
C PHE A 74 48.41 17.35 6.09
N ARG A 75 49.32 18.32 5.88
CA ARG A 75 50.76 18.16 5.95
C ARG A 75 51.39 19.11 6.98
N GLY A 76 52.63 18.86 7.37
CA GLY A 76 53.35 19.72 8.28
C GLY A 76 52.86 19.70 9.72
N LEU A 77 52.30 18.56 10.15
CA LEU A 77 51.70 18.42 11.45
C LEU A 77 52.76 18.03 12.52
N ALA A 78 52.59 18.57 13.72
CA ALA A 78 53.34 18.12 14.90
C ALA A 78 52.64 16.90 15.53
N PRO A 79 53.38 16.04 16.28
CA PRO A 79 52.74 15.02 17.10
C PRO A 79 51.71 15.63 18.07
N GLY A 80 50.56 14.95 18.25
CA GLY A 80 49.47 15.45 19.11
C GLY A 80 48.12 14.83 18.81
N THR A 81 47.12 15.24 19.53
CA THR A 81 45.75 14.79 19.31
C THR A 81 44.99 15.77 18.41
N TYR A 82 44.33 15.21 17.42
CA TYR A 82 43.60 15.95 16.40
C TYR A 82 42.19 15.35 16.19
N TRP A 83 41.32 16.19 15.66
CA TRP A 83 40.02 15.79 15.15
C TRP A 83 39.97 16.14 13.65
N VAL A 84 39.63 15.15 12.84
CA VAL A 84 39.28 15.36 11.44
C VAL A 84 37.75 15.42 11.35
N ALA A 85 37.22 16.45 10.71
CA ALA A 85 35.78 16.64 10.50
C ALA A 85 35.50 16.82 9.00
N VAL A 86 34.49 16.10 8.49
CA VAL A 86 33.96 16.24 7.13
C VAL A 86 32.71 17.08 7.15
N ASP A 87 32.67 18.14 6.35
CA ASP A 87 31.46 18.95 6.14
C ASP A 87 30.52 18.23 5.14
N SER A 88 29.56 17.48 5.69
CA SER A 88 28.64 16.65 4.91
C SER A 88 27.75 17.44 3.95
N LYS A 89 27.52 18.74 4.24
CA LYS A 89 26.74 19.63 3.36
C LYS A 89 27.49 20.02 2.09
N THR A 90 28.80 19.71 2.01
CA THR A 90 29.62 19.93 0.83
C THR A 90 29.86 18.66 0.00
N VAL A 91 29.34 17.51 0.43
CA VAL A 91 29.42 16.23 -0.31
C VAL A 91 28.65 16.32 -1.63
N GLY A 92 27.48 16.95 -1.63
CA GLY A 92 26.70 17.22 -2.84
C GLY A 92 26.94 18.63 -3.38
N THR A 93 26.59 18.81 -4.65
CA THR A 93 26.61 20.12 -5.31
C THR A 93 25.26 20.80 -5.38
N ALA A 94 24.16 20.03 -5.17
CA ALA A 94 22.81 20.55 -5.23
C ALA A 94 22.47 21.35 -3.96
N PRO A 95 21.98 22.58 -4.09
CA PRO A 95 21.58 23.38 -2.92
C PRO A 95 20.50 22.69 -2.08
N GLY A 96 20.71 22.60 -0.77
CA GLY A 96 19.77 21.99 0.16
C GLY A 96 19.83 20.46 0.24
N ALA A 97 20.62 19.80 -0.60
CA ALA A 97 20.87 18.38 -0.48
C ALA A 97 21.98 18.14 0.55
N TRP A 98 21.66 17.44 1.62
CA TRP A 98 22.56 17.15 2.73
C TRP A 98 22.76 15.63 2.85
N ALA A 99 24.02 15.22 2.74
CA ALA A 99 24.37 13.81 2.79
C ALA A 99 24.50 13.32 4.23
N GLU A 100 24.06 12.10 4.48
CA GLU A 100 24.17 11.41 5.76
C GLU A 100 25.36 10.46 5.74
N GLN A 101 26.12 10.38 6.83
CA GLN A 101 27.24 9.45 6.93
C GLN A 101 26.74 8.00 6.97
N THR A 102 27.46 7.09 6.34
CA THR A 102 27.19 5.64 6.38
C THR A 102 28.37 4.84 6.90
N PHE A 103 29.60 5.35 6.69
CA PHE A 103 30.83 4.66 7.03
C PHE A 103 31.85 5.63 7.64
N GLY A 104 32.60 5.16 8.63
CA GLY A 104 33.66 5.92 9.25
C GLY A 104 34.91 5.10 9.55
N PRO A 105 36.10 5.76 9.62
CA PRO A 105 37.33 5.13 10.07
C PRO A 105 37.29 4.81 11.57
N ALA A 106 38.20 3.96 12.02
CA ALA A 106 38.40 3.69 13.45
C ALA A 106 38.67 4.98 14.23
N GLY A 107 37.96 5.17 15.37
CA GLY A 107 37.98 6.40 16.16
C GLY A 107 36.88 7.41 15.81
N SER A 108 36.02 7.12 14.81
CA SER A 108 34.84 7.93 14.53
C SER A 108 33.83 7.89 15.67
N LEU A 109 33.14 9.02 15.87
CA LEU A 109 31.97 9.07 16.75
C LEU A 109 30.72 8.80 15.92
N CYS A 110 30.01 7.72 16.27
CA CYS A 110 28.80 7.28 15.57
C CYS A 110 27.63 7.25 16.53
N ALA A 111 26.50 7.78 16.11
CA ALA A 111 25.26 7.70 16.89
C ALA A 111 24.85 6.24 17.03
N ALA A 112 24.33 5.90 18.22
CA ALA A 112 23.82 4.58 18.56
C ALA A 112 22.74 4.72 19.64
N PRO A 113 21.89 3.71 19.86
CA PRO A 113 20.95 3.71 20.97
C PRO A 113 21.66 3.94 22.30
N GLY A 114 21.29 5.03 23.01
CA GLY A 114 21.94 5.44 24.27
C GLY A 114 23.02 6.50 24.14
N GLY A 115 23.31 7.01 22.94
CA GLY A 115 24.26 8.09 22.67
C GLY A 115 25.36 7.72 21.69
N ALA A 116 26.25 8.68 21.40
CA ALA A 116 27.34 8.46 20.48
C ALA A 116 28.40 7.50 21.05
N ASN A 117 28.83 6.55 20.25
CA ASN A 117 29.91 5.62 20.56
C ASN A 117 31.10 5.80 19.64
N THR A 118 32.29 5.55 20.16
CA THR A 118 33.49 5.46 19.33
C THR A 118 33.56 4.08 18.69
N ILE A 119 33.65 4.00 17.36
CA ILE A 119 33.88 2.72 16.70
C ILE A 119 35.38 2.34 16.81
N TRP A 120 35.62 1.07 17.10
CA TRP A 120 36.99 0.55 17.28
C TRP A 120 37.66 0.14 15.99
N PHE A 121 36.86 -0.21 14.98
CA PHE A 121 37.29 -0.61 13.64
C PHE A 121 36.57 0.23 12.62
N GLU A 122 37.17 0.40 11.45
CA GLU A 122 36.47 1.04 10.33
C GLU A 122 35.22 0.23 9.94
N GLY A 123 34.12 0.92 9.67
CA GLY A 123 32.87 0.22 9.36
C GLY A 123 31.62 1.11 9.35
N PRO A 124 30.43 0.48 9.41
CA PRO A 124 29.18 1.21 9.45
C PRO A 124 29.13 2.25 10.55
N CYS A 125 28.81 3.48 10.18
CA CYS A 125 28.74 4.65 11.05
C CYS A 125 27.69 5.61 10.53
N PHE A 126 26.44 5.33 10.85
CA PHE A 126 25.32 6.12 10.37
C PHE A 126 25.13 7.37 11.22
N SER A 127 24.70 8.48 10.58
CA SER A 127 24.38 9.77 11.17
C SER A 127 25.55 10.59 11.73
N GLY A 128 26.69 10.03 12.04
CA GLY A 128 27.75 10.73 12.73
C GLY A 128 27.53 10.81 14.26
N ARG A 129 27.83 11.96 14.89
CA ARG A 129 27.80 12.11 16.36
C ARG A 129 26.37 12.05 16.96
N THR A 130 25.41 12.64 16.27
CA THR A 130 24.04 12.82 16.80
C THR A 130 22.99 12.59 15.71
N ALA A 131 22.01 11.73 15.98
CA ALA A 131 20.96 11.40 15.02
C ALA A 131 19.98 12.54 14.69
N GLU A 132 19.85 13.53 15.58
CA GLU A 132 18.82 14.58 15.49
C GLU A 132 19.40 15.96 15.15
N ARG A 133 20.62 16.02 14.68
CA ARG A 133 21.28 17.27 14.34
C ARG A 133 21.68 17.35 12.88
N SER A 134 21.76 18.58 12.43
CA SER A 134 22.38 18.93 11.16
C SER A 134 23.84 19.31 11.41
N ASP A 135 24.73 18.83 10.57
CA ASP A 135 26.15 19.14 10.60
C ASP A 135 26.40 20.65 10.53
N ASP A 136 27.19 21.17 11.44
CA ASP A 136 27.71 22.55 11.44
C ASP A 136 29.25 22.52 11.63
N SER A 137 29.95 22.35 10.57
CA SER A 137 31.40 22.29 10.56
C SER A 137 32.09 23.63 10.87
N SER A 138 31.38 24.69 11.27
CA SER A 138 31.96 25.96 11.69
C SER A 138 32.76 25.86 12.99
N THR A 139 32.39 24.88 13.85
CA THR A 139 33.08 24.56 15.09
C THR A 139 33.28 23.05 15.24
N LEU A 140 34.25 22.62 16.04
CA LEU A 140 34.40 21.20 16.37
C LEU A 140 33.16 20.65 17.12
N ALA A 141 32.55 21.45 17.98
CA ALA A 141 31.38 21.05 18.74
C ALA A 141 30.12 20.89 17.89
N GLY A 142 30.05 21.64 16.78
CA GLY A 142 28.95 21.56 15.82
C GLY A 142 29.16 20.52 14.72
N SER A 143 30.40 20.03 14.55
CA SER A 143 30.73 19.02 13.53
C SER A 143 30.17 17.66 13.94
N GLU A 144 29.37 17.04 13.07
CA GLU A 144 28.75 15.74 13.34
C GLU A 144 29.61 14.56 12.84
N HIS A 145 30.34 14.71 11.75
CA HIS A 145 31.08 13.64 11.07
C HIS A 145 32.56 13.74 11.39
N VAL A 146 32.98 13.16 12.52
CA VAL A 146 34.28 13.36 13.11
C VAL A 146 35.00 12.07 13.48
N VAL A 147 36.33 12.10 13.37
CA VAL A 147 37.22 11.08 13.94
C VAL A 147 38.29 11.72 14.80
N LYS A 148 38.54 11.13 15.98
CA LYS A 148 39.63 11.51 16.89
C LYS A 148 40.85 10.65 16.61
N VAL A 149 42.00 11.28 16.40
CA VAL A 149 43.28 10.60 16.13
C VAL A 149 44.40 11.13 17.01
N THR A 150 45.31 10.26 17.45
CA THR A 150 46.55 10.63 18.13
C THR A 150 47.71 10.39 17.14
N LEU A 151 48.29 11.47 16.67
CA LEU A 151 49.34 11.46 15.65
C LEU A 151 50.73 11.35 16.32
N GLY A 152 51.34 10.17 16.23
CA GLY A 152 52.74 9.92 16.54
C GLY A 152 53.56 9.66 15.28
N ASP A 153 52.96 9.04 14.29
CA ASP A 153 53.43 8.77 12.94
C ASP A 153 52.42 9.24 11.92
N SER A 154 52.82 9.37 10.65
CA SER A 154 51.92 9.73 9.54
C SER A 154 50.77 8.74 9.44
N MET A 155 49.55 9.25 9.35
CA MET A 155 48.31 8.48 9.34
C MET A 155 47.52 8.75 8.05
N THR A 156 47.20 7.68 7.32
CA THR A 156 46.39 7.72 6.09
C THR A 156 45.25 6.68 6.17
N GLY A 157 44.27 6.78 5.28
CA GLY A 157 43.12 5.87 5.26
C GLY A 157 42.03 6.26 6.27
N LEU A 158 41.98 7.53 6.69
CA LEU A 158 40.84 8.04 7.45
C LEU A 158 39.68 8.31 6.47
N ASP A 159 39.01 7.25 6.08
CA ASP A 159 38.00 7.26 5.01
C ASP A 159 36.59 7.39 5.55
N PHE A 160 35.80 8.26 4.94
CA PHE A 160 34.39 8.47 5.26
C PHE A 160 33.52 8.18 4.02
N ALA A 161 32.33 7.63 4.23
CA ALA A 161 31.35 7.53 3.16
C ALA A 161 30.00 8.15 3.58
N PHE A 162 29.30 8.69 2.59
CA PHE A 162 28.06 9.43 2.74
C PHE A 162 27.04 9.01 1.70
N THR A 163 25.74 9.18 2.01
CA THR A 163 24.63 8.98 1.10
C THR A 163 23.59 10.09 1.22
N PHE A 164 22.78 10.27 0.19
CA PHE A 164 21.62 11.16 0.22
C PHE A 164 20.31 10.39 0.49
N ASP A 165 20.37 9.08 0.56
CA ASP A 165 19.23 8.18 0.58
C ASP A 165 18.90 7.62 1.99
N ALA A 166 19.77 7.81 2.98
CA ALA A 166 19.52 7.28 4.32
C ALA A 166 18.57 8.15 5.14
N VAL A 167 17.63 7.49 5.81
CA VAL A 167 16.81 8.06 6.90
C VAL A 167 17.23 7.37 8.19
N THR A 168 17.87 8.13 9.09
CA THR A 168 18.49 7.62 10.31
C THR A 168 17.77 8.07 11.58
N SER A 169 16.87 9.08 11.47
CA SER A 169 16.14 9.66 12.58
C SER A 169 14.62 9.56 12.37
N THR A 170 13.89 9.31 13.45
CA THR A 170 12.42 9.38 13.50
C THR A 170 11.90 10.79 13.79
N ALA A 171 12.78 11.75 14.09
CA ALA A 171 12.40 13.14 14.31
C ALA A 171 12.06 13.86 13.00
N ASP A 172 11.13 14.83 13.05
CA ASP A 172 10.78 15.70 11.93
C ASP A 172 11.16 17.16 12.20
N GLY A 173 11.77 17.82 11.24
CA GLY A 173 12.14 19.23 11.29
C GLY A 173 12.99 19.66 10.10
N GLU A 174 12.93 20.95 9.79
CA GLU A 174 13.65 21.54 8.64
C GLU A 174 15.19 21.49 8.73
N ARG A 175 15.72 21.15 9.93
CA ARG A 175 17.17 21.16 10.19
C ARG A 175 17.66 19.82 10.73
N ILE A 176 16.91 18.76 10.53
CA ILE A 176 17.31 17.42 10.95
C ILE A 176 17.83 16.67 9.71
N GLN A 177 19.13 16.57 9.61
CA GLN A 177 19.81 15.73 8.63
C GLN A 177 19.50 14.26 8.96
N GLY A 178 19.28 13.41 7.94
CA GLY A 178 18.83 12.04 8.17
C GLY A 178 17.33 11.88 8.47
N SER A 179 16.51 12.94 8.43
CA SER A 179 15.06 12.85 8.55
C SER A 179 14.40 12.45 7.23
N LEU A 180 13.17 11.91 7.31
CA LEU A 180 12.34 11.66 6.11
C LEU A 180 12.14 12.91 5.26
N ARG A 181 11.97 14.08 5.89
CA ARG A 181 11.84 15.37 5.21
C ARG A 181 13.09 15.72 4.42
N GLN A 182 14.28 15.49 5.00
CA GLN A 182 15.53 15.73 4.32
C GLN A 182 15.74 14.75 3.15
N PHE A 183 15.35 13.49 3.31
CA PHE A 183 15.36 12.54 2.19
C PHE A 183 14.52 13.05 1.01
N VAL A 184 13.29 13.51 1.26
CA VAL A 184 12.43 14.08 0.20
C VAL A 184 13.07 15.31 -0.45
N ALA A 185 13.71 16.19 0.35
CA ALA A 185 14.44 17.35 -0.17
C ALA A 185 15.64 16.93 -1.02
N ASN A 186 16.41 15.93 -0.57
CA ASN A 186 17.53 15.37 -1.32
C ASN A 186 17.07 14.78 -2.66
N ALA A 187 16.01 13.93 -2.63
CA ALA A 187 15.47 13.32 -3.82
C ALA A 187 15.02 14.36 -4.86
N ASN A 188 14.38 15.43 -4.41
CA ASN A 188 13.94 16.51 -5.30
C ASN A 188 15.11 17.35 -5.86
N ALA A 189 16.26 17.40 -5.16
CA ALA A 189 17.42 18.18 -5.57
C ALA A 189 18.42 17.40 -6.43
N ILE A 190 18.43 16.06 -6.31
CA ILE A 190 19.40 15.18 -6.97
C ILE A 190 18.64 14.29 -7.95
N GLY A 191 18.74 14.57 -9.24
CA GLY A 191 18.04 13.79 -10.27
C GLY A 191 18.54 12.34 -10.35
N GLY A 192 17.62 11.43 -10.62
CA GLY A 192 17.87 10.01 -10.84
C GLY A 192 17.15 9.12 -9.82
N PRO A 193 17.31 7.78 -9.89
CA PRO A 193 16.60 6.91 -8.97
C PRO A 193 17.08 7.12 -7.54
N ASN A 194 16.22 7.71 -6.70
CA ASN A 194 16.46 7.90 -5.27
C ASN A 194 15.69 6.81 -4.50
N ARG A 195 16.37 6.15 -3.56
CA ARG A 195 15.78 5.04 -2.81
C ARG A 195 16.01 5.20 -1.32
N MET A 196 14.94 5.52 -0.60
CA MET A 196 15.01 5.62 0.85
C MET A 196 15.58 4.34 1.48
N ARG A 197 16.56 4.53 2.35
CA ARG A 197 17.09 3.48 3.21
C ARG A 197 16.84 3.85 4.67
N PHE A 198 15.92 3.19 5.31
CA PHE A 198 15.59 3.48 6.71
C PHE A 198 16.50 2.69 7.65
N VAL A 199 17.40 3.39 8.34
CA VAL A 199 18.38 2.84 9.29
C VAL A 199 18.19 3.56 10.62
N PRO A 200 17.11 3.26 11.38
CA PRO A 200 16.79 3.99 12.59
C PRO A 200 17.83 3.77 13.68
N LEU A 201 18.26 4.84 14.32
CA LEU A 201 19.19 4.82 15.44
C LEU A 201 18.49 4.80 16.80
N GLU A 202 17.22 5.19 16.85
CA GLU A 202 16.38 5.04 18.02
C GLU A 202 15.82 3.61 18.12
N PRO A 203 15.56 3.10 19.31
CA PRO A 203 14.92 1.80 19.48
C PRO A 203 13.45 1.86 19.01
N ALA A 204 12.98 0.79 18.39
CA ALA A 204 11.56 0.64 18.07
C ALA A 204 10.70 0.67 19.33
N LEU A 205 9.60 1.42 19.29
CA LEU A 205 8.70 1.56 20.43
C LEU A 205 7.86 0.30 20.60
N VAL A 206 7.82 -0.22 21.86
CA VAL A 206 6.95 -1.32 22.24
C VAL A 206 5.50 -0.83 22.30
N ARG A 207 4.60 -1.55 21.64
CA ARG A 207 3.16 -1.23 21.65
C ARG A 207 2.39 -2.25 22.46
N SER A 208 1.34 -1.80 23.14
CA SER A 208 0.43 -2.68 23.83
C SER A 208 -0.61 -3.22 22.83
N HIS A 209 -0.68 -4.53 22.67
CA HIS A 209 -1.70 -5.17 21.85
C HIS A 209 -2.31 -6.36 22.61
N PRO A 210 -3.63 -6.32 22.94
CA PRO A 210 -4.26 -7.32 23.82
C PRO A 210 -4.26 -8.76 23.26
N ALA A 211 -4.25 -8.90 21.94
CA ALA A 211 -4.37 -10.20 21.26
C ALA A 211 -3.01 -10.83 20.89
N MET A 212 -1.89 -10.13 21.07
CA MET A 212 -0.57 -10.64 20.69
C MET A 212 0.23 -11.12 21.90
N GLY A 213 0.72 -12.35 21.84
CA GLY A 213 1.59 -12.93 22.90
C GLY A 213 2.95 -12.25 23.01
N VAL A 214 3.47 -11.66 21.91
CA VAL A 214 4.68 -10.84 21.86
C VAL A 214 4.27 -9.42 21.50
N PRO A 215 4.59 -8.41 22.34
CA PRO A 215 4.23 -7.03 22.04
C PRO A 215 4.84 -6.58 20.71
N PRO A 216 4.04 -6.03 19.79
CA PRO A 216 4.54 -5.50 18.52
C PRO A 216 5.44 -4.29 18.77
N ARG A 217 6.38 -4.08 17.87
CA ARG A 217 7.31 -2.95 17.91
C ARG A 217 7.45 -2.36 16.53
N TRP A 218 7.44 -1.03 16.46
CA TRP A 218 7.72 -0.29 15.22
C TRP A 218 8.23 1.11 15.51
N TRP A 219 8.76 1.78 14.51
CA TRP A 219 9.17 3.18 14.57
C TRP A 219 8.05 4.08 14.08
N THR A 220 7.95 5.27 14.67
CA THR A 220 6.94 6.26 14.29
C THR A 220 7.60 7.59 13.98
N ILE A 221 7.32 8.12 12.79
CA ILE A 221 7.66 9.49 12.39
C ILE A 221 6.39 10.34 12.44
N ASN A 222 6.34 11.31 13.35
CA ASN A 222 5.24 12.26 13.44
C ASN A 222 5.64 13.56 12.72
N LEU A 223 5.06 13.80 11.54
CA LEU A 223 5.35 15.00 10.79
C LEU A 223 4.72 16.23 11.46
N THR A 224 5.49 17.28 11.61
CA THR A 224 5.07 18.58 12.19
C THR A 224 4.55 19.57 11.14
N ALA A 225 4.89 19.33 9.87
CA ALA A 225 4.43 20.10 8.72
C ALA A 225 4.28 19.15 7.50
N PRO A 226 3.52 19.53 6.46
CA PRO A 226 3.41 18.73 5.23
C PRO A 226 4.78 18.45 4.61
N LEU A 227 4.95 17.25 4.04
CA LEU A 227 6.15 16.94 3.25
C LEU A 227 6.14 17.76 1.95
N PRO A 228 7.31 18.14 1.43
CA PRO A 228 7.39 18.61 0.05
C PRO A 228 6.88 17.54 -0.92
N PRO A 229 6.18 17.92 -2.01
CA PRO A 229 5.84 16.96 -3.05
C PRO A 229 7.08 16.29 -3.63
N LEU A 230 6.98 15.00 -3.98
CA LEU A 230 8.01 14.28 -4.73
C LEU A 230 7.95 14.73 -6.20
N THR A 231 8.94 15.51 -6.64
CA THR A 231 9.02 16.08 -7.98
C THR A 231 10.06 15.43 -8.87
N ASP A 232 11.00 14.68 -8.30
CA ASP A 232 11.94 13.86 -9.06
C ASP A 232 11.33 12.50 -9.40
N PRO A 233 11.40 12.05 -10.65
CA PRO A 233 10.87 10.75 -11.05
C PRO A 233 11.71 9.60 -10.49
N ASP A 234 11.04 8.44 -10.30
CA ASP A 234 11.66 7.19 -9.82
C ASP A 234 12.14 7.20 -8.35
N THR A 235 11.60 8.10 -7.55
CA THR A 235 11.81 8.07 -6.10
C THR A 235 11.02 6.94 -5.44
N LEU A 236 11.72 6.10 -4.65
CA LEU A 236 11.15 5.04 -3.83
C LEU A 236 11.21 5.42 -2.35
N ILE A 237 10.05 5.49 -1.70
CA ILE A 237 9.94 5.52 -0.24
C ILE A 237 9.81 4.07 0.24
N ASP A 238 10.89 3.52 0.84
CA ASP A 238 10.96 2.15 1.35
C ASP A 238 10.99 2.19 2.88
N GLY A 239 9.89 1.74 3.50
CA GLY A 239 9.74 1.70 4.96
C GLY A 239 10.41 0.52 5.64
N THR A 240 11.14 -0.32 4.89
CA THR A 240 11.90 -1.43 5.47
C THR A 240 13.01 -0.92 6.37
N ALA A 241 13.01 -1.34 7.63
CA ALA A 241 14.03 -0.96 8.59
C ALA A 241 15.25 -1.89 8.52
N TYR A 242 16.44 -1.30 8.66
CA TYR A 242 17.71 -2.03 8.64
C TYR A 242 18.51 -1.77 9.91
N TYR A 243 19.35 -2.73 10.31
CA TYR A 243 20.24 -2.54 11.45
C TYR A 243 21.37 -1.57 11.12
N PHE A 244 21.63 -0.60 11.99
CA PHE A 244 22.72 0.36 11.83
C PHE A 244 24.13 -0.28 11.85
N SER A 245 24.29 -1.41 12.55
CA SER A 245 25.55 -2.16 12.62
C SER A 245 25.70 -3.20 11.53
N ALA A 246 24.63 -3.53 10.82
CA ALA A 246 24.57 -4.48 9.72
C ALA A 246 23.54 -4.01 8.68
N PRO A 247 23.82 -2.95 7.93
CA PRO A 247 22.81 -2.27 7.09
C PRO A 247 22.34 -3.08 5.89
N SER A 248 22.93 -4.22 5.62
CA SER A 248 22.41 -5.21 4.67
C SER A 248 21.36 -6.15 5.27
N SER A 249 21.16 -6.11 6.61
CA SER A 249 20.23 -7.00 7.33
C SER A 249 19.00 -6.21 7.77
N VAL A 250 17.82 -6.75 7.48
CA VAL A 250 16.53 -6.21 7.90
C VAL A 250 16.38 -6.32 9.41
N ALA A 251 15.87 -5.29 10.05
CA ALA A 251 15.77 -5.19 11.51
C ALA A 251 14.76 -6.18 12.11
N ASN A 252 13.68 -6.53 11.40
CA ASN A 252 12.66 -7.50 11.77
C ASN A 252 12.24 -7.43 13.26
N VAL A 253 11.91 -6.22 13.72
CA VAL A 253 11.50 -5.99 15.12
C VAL A 253 10.06 -6.38 15.41
N PHE A 254 9.28 -6.61 14.35
CA PHE A 254 7.90 -7.05 14.43
C PHE A 254 7.77 -8.43 13.75
N PRO A 255 7.78 -9.55 14.47
CA PRO A 255 7.79 -10.90 13.90
C PRO A 255 6.68 -11.15 12.88
N GLY A 256 7.02 -11.83 11.79
CA GLY A 256 6.09 -12.14 10.70
C GLY A 256 6.07 -11.12 9.56
N HIS A 257 7.06 -10.22 9.51
CA HIS A 257 7.08 -9.08 8.60
C HIS A 257 7.78 -9.31 7.29
N HIS A 258 8.96 -9.83 7.30
CA HIS A 258 9.82 -9.91 6.13
C HIS A 258 10.10 -11.36 5.76
N GLY A 259 9.05 -12.20 5.84
CA GLY A 259 9.03 -13.42 5.06
C GLY A 259 8.71 -13.03 3.60
N GLU A 260 9.15 -13.81 2.64
CA GLU A 260 8.52 -13.77 1.32
C GLU A 260 7.01 -13.74 1.54
N PRO A 261 6.26 -12.91 0.80
CA PRO A 261 4.80 -12.93 0.90
C PRO A 261 4.39 -14.40 0.77
N PRO A 262 3.57 -14.92 1.68
CA PRO A 262 3.17 -16.31 1.62
C PRO A 262 2.68 -16.56 0.20
N THR A 263 3.11 -17.67 -0.39
CA THR A 263 2.66 -18.06 -1.73
C THR A 263 1.15 -18.23 -1.63
N ILE A 264 0.40 -17.20 -2.05
CA ILE A 264 -1.05 -17.22 -2.01
C ILE A 264 -1.46 -18.28 -3.00
N LYS A 265 -2.19 -19.27 -2.52
CA LYS A 265 -2.82 -20.22 -3.40
C LYS A 265 -3.82 -19.46 -4.28
N PRO A 266 -4.00 -19.85 -5.55
CA PRO A 266 -4.94 -19.16 -6.45
C PRO A 266 -6.36 -19.04 -5.89
N GLU A 267 -6.75 -19.92 -4.99
CA GLU A 267 -8.04 -19.95 -4.29
C GLU A 267 -8.11 -19.03 -3.04
N GLU A 268 -7.00 -18.52 -2.56
CA GLU A 268 -6.98 -17.62 -1.41
C GLU A 268 -7.19 -16.17 -1.88
N ARG A 269 -8.38 -15.63 -1.66
CA ARG A 269 -8.76 -14.25 -1.99
C ARG A 269 -8.29 -13.22 -0.96
N VAL A 270 -7.42 -13.60 -0.06
CA VAL A 270 -7.02 -12.79 1.08
C VAL A 270 -5.74 -12.05 0.79
N SER A 271 -5.69 -10.77 1.10
CA SER A 271 -4.45 -10.02 1.06
C SER A 271 -3.60 -10.33 2.29
N HIS A 272 -2.59 -11.16 2.13
CA HIS A 272 -1.56 -11.27 3.15
C HIS A 272 -0.65 -10.05 3.07
N LEU A 273 -0.99 -9.02 3.82
CA LEU A 273 -0.18 -7.82 3.90
C LEU A 273 1.00 -8.08 4.83
N SER A 274 2.21 -7.80 4.37
CA SER A 274 3.33 -7.73 5.30
C SER A 274 3.10 -6.56 6.26
N LYS A 275 3.46 -6.76 7.51
CA LYS A 275 3.29 -5.75 8.56
C LYS A 275 4.47 -4.77 8.47
N PRO A 276 4.31 -3.50 8.14
CA PRO A 276 5.41 -2.55 8.07
C PRO A 276 6.04 -2.32 9.45
N GLU A 277 7.28 -1.88 9.48
CA GLU A 277 7.97 -1.52 10.71
C GLU A 277 8.08 0.00 10.88
N LEU A 278 7.64 0.76 9.90
CA LEU A 278 7.61 2.21 9.93
C LEU A 278 6.19 2.73 9.79
N GLU A 279 5.80 3.57 10.72
CA GLU A 279 4.56 4.34 10.71
C GLU A 279 4.89 5.83 10.53
N VAL A 280 4.19 6.49 9.61
CA VAL A 280 4.34 7.93 9.39
C VAL A 280 2.99 8.61 9.54
N THR A 281 2.91 9.56 10.48
CA THR A 281 1.73 10.42 10.62
C THR A 281 1.89 11.63 9.71
N LEU A 282 1.12 11.63 8.62
CA LEU A 282 1.08 12.69 7.62
C LEU A 282 0.24 13.87 8.13
N THR A 283 0.59 15.09 7.74
CA THR A 283 -0.11 16.32 8.11
C THR A 283 -0.44 17.19 6.89
N GLY A 284 -1.39 18.12 7.05
CA GLY A 284 -1.80 19.06 6.02
C GLY A 284 -3.02 18.60 5.24
N ALA A 285 -3.38 19.34 4.20
CA ALA A 285 -4.48 18.99 3.31
C ALA A 285 -4.12 17.80 2.38
N GLU A 286 -2.84 17.70 2.03
CA GLU A 286 -2.22 16.64 1.27
C GLU A 286 -0.99 16.18 2.06
N GLY A 287 -0.92 14.91 2.39
CA GLY A 287 0.15 14.39 3.25
C GLY A 287 1.39 13.98 2.49
N LEU A 288 1.28 12.96 1.65
CA LEU A 288 2.33 12.50 0.76
C LEU A 288 1.89 12.69 -0.69
N VAL A 289 2.62 13.50 -1.45
CA VAL A 289 2.26 13.83 -2.84
C VAL A 289 3.32 13.29 -3.80
N CYS A 290 2.93 12.36 -4.66
CA CYS A 290 3.71 11.94 -5.82
C CYS A 290 3.39 12.87 -7.00
N ALA A 291 4.11 13.98 -7.13
CA ALA A 291 3.95 14.92 -8.24
C ALA A 291 4.67 14.43 -9.51
N ALA A 292 5.66 13.56 -9.38
CA ALA A 292 6.30 12.80 -10.43
C ALA A 292 6.17 11.30 -10.15
N ARG A 293 6.64 10.45 -11.06
CA ARG A 293 6.58 8.98 -10.89
C ARG A 293 7.26 8.55 -9.60
N CYS A 294 6.55 7.84 -8.74
CA CYS A 294 7.04 7.40 -7.44
C CYS A 294 6.66 5.95 -7.13
N ALA A 295 7.33 5.40 -6.12
CA ALA A 295 6.93 4.14 -5.50
C ALA A 295 6.95 4.27 -3.98
N VAL A 296 6.04 3.55 -3.31
CA VAL A 296 5.94 3.48 -1.85
C VAL A 296 5.82 2.01 -1.46
N TYR A 297 6.67 1.57 -0.55
CA TYR A 297 6.77 0.17 -0.14
C TYR A 297 6.86 0.02 1.37
N GLY A 298 6.12 -0.96 1.92
CA GLY A 298 6.35 -1.45 3.29
C GLY A 298 6.19 -0.42 4.40
N ILE A 299 5.19 0.46 4.33
CA ILE A 299 5.01 1.57 5.26
C ILE A 299 3.54 1.73 5.69
N SER A 300 3.34 2.20 6.90
CA SER A 300 2.03 2.63 7.41
C SER A 300 1.93 4.16 7.36
N LEU A 301 0.85 4.68 6.78
CA LEU A 301 0.59 6.10 6.57
C LEU A 301 -0.72 6.49 7.26
N LEU A 302 -0.66 7.41 8.21
CA LEU A 302 -1.81 7.90 8.97
C LEU A 302 -2.09 9.38 8.69
N GLY A 303 -3.29 9.82 8.95
CA GLY A 303 -3.67 11.24 8.95
C GLY A 303 -4.10 11.77 7.57
N ALA A 304 -3.26 12.56 6.92
CA ALA A 304 -3.60 13.23 5.68
C ALA A 304 -3.59 12.29 4.45
N PRO A 305 -4.29 12.64 3.35
CA PRO A 305 -4.35 11.84 2.14
C PRO A 305 -3.00 11.59 1.47
N VAL A 306 -2.88 10.44 0.81
CA VAL A 306 -1.82 10.17 -0.16
C VAL A 306 -2.34 10.55 -1.55
N VAL A 307 -1.62 11.40 -2.27
CA VAL A 307 -2.05 11.96 -3.55
C VAL A 307 -1.07 11.58 -4.67
N THR A 308 -1.57 11.12 -5.81
CA THR A 308 -0.75 10.85 -7.00
C THR A 308 -1.16 11.75 -8.16
N ARG A 309 -0.17 12.44 -8.75
CA ARG A 309 -0.31 13.31 -9.93
C ARG A 309 0.48 12.81 -11.12
N ALA A 310 1.06 11.63 -11.00
CA ALA A 310 1.80 10.92 -12.03
C ALA A 310 1.64 9.42 -11.80
N ASP A 311 2.29 8.60 -12.63
CA ASP A 311 2.32 7.16 -12.42
C ASP A 311 2.92 6.83 -11.05
N ALA A 312 2.27 5.94 -10.31
CA ALA A 312 2.69 5.57 -8.96
C ALA A 312 2.52 4.07 -8.71
N ARG A 313 3.33 3.55 -7.79
CA ARG A 313 3.23 2.17 -7.31
C ARG A 313 3.18 2.13 -5.79
N PHE A 314 2.19 1.45 -5.26
CA PHE A 314 2.06 1.17 -3.83
C PHE A 314 2.08 -0.34 -3.63
N GLU A 315 2.94 -0.80 -2.73
CA GLU A 315 3.07 -2.22 -2.45
C GLU A 315 3.31 -2.44 -0.95
N HIS A 316 2.52 -3.31 -0.33
CA HIS A 316 2.56 -3.57 1.11
C HIS A 316 2.41 -2.30 1.96
N VAL A 317 1.48 -1.43 1.60
CA VAL A 317 1.24 -0.14 2.27
C VAL A 317 -0.06 -0.19 3.06
N LEU A 318 -0.05 0.40 4.25
CA LEU A 318 -1.24 0.63 5.06
C LEU A 318 -1.58 2.12 5.05
N ILE A 319 -2.84 2.46 4.78
CA ILE A 319 -3.33 3.83 4.86
C ILE A 319 -4.48 3.88 5.86
N GLY A 320 -4.33 4.69 6.90
CA GLY A 320 -5.32 4.83 7.97
C GLY A 320 -5.29 3.73 9.03
N ALA A 321 -4.26 2.92 9.06
CA ALA A 321 -4.03 1.93 10.10
C ALA A 321 -2.57 1.90 10.53
N SER A 322 -2.33 1.57 11.79
CA SER A 322 -0.99 1.30 12.32
C SER A 322 -0.42 -0.02 11.77
N PRO A 323 0.88 -0.28 11.95
CA PRO A 323 1.53 -1.50 11.45
C PRO A 323 0.89 -2.83 11.88
N ASP A 324 0.22 -2.88 13.02
CA ASP A 324 -0.56 -4.02 13.50
C ASP A 324 -1.97 -4.10 12.88
N ALA A 325 -2.25 -3.25 11.89
CA ALA A 325 -3.54 -3.05 11.23
C ALA A 325 -4.66 -2.49 12.12
N THR A 326 -4.34 -1.99 13.32
CA THR A 326 -5.30 -1.24 14.13
C THR A 326 -5.70 0.03 13.39
N PRO A 327 -6.98 0.24 13.08
CA PRO A 327 -7.44 1.46 12.42
C PRO A 327 -7.12 2.71 13.24
N ALA A 328 -6.79 3.81 12.57
CA ALA A 328 -6.54 5.09 13.21
C ALA A 328 -7.76 5.54 14.02
N ALA A 329 -7.52 6.14 15.18
CA ALA A 329 -8.57 6.69 16.03
C ALA A 329 -9.26 7.90 15.40
N THR A 330 -8.55 8.65 14.55
CA THR A 330 -9.08 9.78 13.79
C THR A 330 -9.20 9.40 12.32
N PHE A 331 -10.39 9.60 11.76
CA PHE A 331 -10.65 9.30 10.36
C PHE A 331 -10.04 10.37 9.45
N GLY A 332 -9.33 9.93 8.40
CA GLY A 332 -8.96 10.77 7.27
C GLY A 332 -10.17 11.11 6.39
N SER A 333 -9.97 11.96 5.40
CA SER A 333 -11.00 12.27 4.39
C SER A 333 -10.99 11.23 3.26
N VAL A 334 -9.85 11.11 2.59
CA VAL A 334 -9.59 10.14 1.52
C VAL A 334 -8.26 9.48 1.82
N GLY A 335 -8.17 8.16 1.65
CA GLY A 335 -6.92 7.44 1.87
C GLY A 335 -5.94 7.66 0.73
N LEU A 336 -6.26 7.14 -0.45
CA LEU A 336 -5.47 7.30 -1.67
C LEU A 336 -6.29 8.06 -2.72
N GLN A 337 -5.81 9.25 -3.10
CA GLN A 337 -6.40 10.08 -4.15
C GLN A 337 -5.53 10.05 -5.40
N ILE A 338 -6.07 9.54 -6.49
CA ILE A 338 -5.39 9.43 -7.78
C ILE A 338 -5.92 10.54 -8.69
N GLU A 339 -5.13 11.62 -8.85
CA GLU A 339 -5.53 12.78 -9.63
C GLU A 339 -5.18 12.64 -11.12
N SER A 340 -4.06 12.00 -11.43
CA SER A 340 -3.65 11.73 -12.81
C SER A 340 -2.65 10.56 -12.87
N GLY A 341 -2.38 10.07 -14.09
CA GLY A 341 -1.51 8.94 -14.32
C GLY A 341 -2.16 7.59 -13.98
N LYS A 342 -1.36 6.53 -13.99
CA LYS A 342 -1.74 5.18 -13.61
C LYS A 342 -1.14 4.83 -12.26
N THR A 343 -1.97 4.53 -11.28
CA THR A 343 -1.53 3.99 -9.99
C THR A 343 -1.70 2.48 -9.98
N ILE A 344 -0.62 1.77 -9.69
CA ILE A 344 -0.62 0.33 -9.39
C ILE A 344 -0.64 0.19 -7.87
N ALA A 345 -1.68 -0.44 -7.35
CA ALA A 345 -1.84 -0.70 -5.92
C ALA A 345 -1.91 -2.21 -5.70
N HIS A 346 -0.91 -2.76 -5.03
CA HIS A 346 -0.78 -4.18 -4.77
C HIS A 346 -0.56 -4.43 -3.29
N HIS A 347 -1.33 -5.34 -2.68
CA HIS A 347 -1.30 -5.55 -1.23
C HIS A 347 -1.44 -4.22 -0.44
N LEU A 348 -2.52 -3.49 -0.70
CA LEU A 348 -2.81 -2.22 -0.04
C LEU A 348 -3.98 -2.37 0.92
N LEU A 349 -3.77 -1.97 2.19
CA LEU A 349 -4.89 -1.76 3.11
C LEU A 349 -5.25 -0.29 3.17
N VAL A 350 -6.55 0.03 3.08
CA VAL A 350 -7.07 1.37 3.36
C VAL A 350 -8.24 1.27 4.32
N THR A 351 -8.17 2.01 5.41
CA THR A 351 -9.24 2.03 6.43
C THR A 351 -9.40 3.39 7.07
N ALA A 352 -10.48 3.58 7.83
CA ALA A 352 -10.74 4.80 8.62
C ALA A 352 -10.74 6.09 7.76
N GLN A 353 -11.53 6.09 6.66
CA GLN A 353 -11.67 7.25 5.77
C GLN A 353 -13.14 7.67 5.67
N THR A 354 -13.45 8.94 5.93
CA THR A 354 -14.84 9.41 5.98
C THR A 354 -15.49 9.53 4.61
N ARG A 355 -14.73 9.82 3.56
CA ARG A 355 -15.26 10.08 2.21
C ARG A 355 -15.04 8.93 1.25
N ALA A 356 -13.80 8.45 1.13
CA ALA A 356 -13.44 7.32 0.29
C ALA A 356 -12.14 6.68 0.76
N GLY A 357 -12.03 5.36 0.65
CA GLY A 357 -10.74 4.68 0.79
C GLY A 357 -9.82 5.03 -0.38
N ILE A 358 -10.30 4.78 -1.60
CA ILE A 358 -9.59 5.14 -2.84
C ILE A 358 -10.51 5.99 -3.72
N LEU A 359 -10.00 7.13 -4.17
CA LEU A 359 -10.68 8.01 -5.12
C LEU A 359 -9.84 8.16 -6.40
N VAL A 360 -10.41 7.72 -7.52
CA VAL A 360 -9.80 7.84 -8.86
C VAL A 360 -10.49 8.95 -9.62
N ASN A 361 -9.80 10.06 -9.82
CA ASN A 361 -10.31 11.22 -10.52
C ASN A 361 -10.31 11.01 -12.06
N ARG A 362 -11.02 11.88 -12.78
CA ARG A 362 -11.13 11.81 -14.25
C ARG A 362 -9.77 11.85 -14.93
N GLY A 363 -9.55 10.91 -15.85
CA GLY A 363 -8.30 10.77 -16.60
C GLY A 363 -7.21 9.99 -15.88
N ALA A 364 -7.38 9.69 -14.59
CA ALA A 364 -6.50 8.81 -13.84
C ALA A 364 -6.91 7.34 -13.99
N LYS A 365 -6.05 6.41 -13.58
CA LYS A 365 -6.36 4.98 -13.60
C LYS A 365 -5.84 4.28 -12.33
N LEU A 366 -6.64 3.34 -11.86
CA LEU A 366 -6.24 2.39 -10.82
C LEU A 366 -6.07 0.99 -11.43
N ASP A 367 -4.96 0.35 -11.13
CA ASP A 367 -4.76 -1.09 -11.31
C ASP A 367 -4.57 -1.69 -9.91
N GLY A 368 -5.70 -2.04 -9.29
CA GLY A 368 -5.77 -2.51 -7.92
C GLY A 368 -5.83 -4.03 -7.87
N ASP A 369 -4.94 -4.63 -7.10
CA ASP A 369 -4.87 -6.07 -6.89
C ASP A 369 -4.59 -6.36 -5.41
N ARG A 370 -5.36 -7.30 -4.82
CA ARG A 370 -5.23 -7.65 -3.39
C ARG A 370 -5.35 -6.45 -2.46
N LEU A 371 -6.38 -5.65 -2.70
CA LEU A 371 -6.74 -4.55 -1.84
C LEU A 371 -7.60 -5.05 -0.66
N GLU A 372 -7.42 -4.45 0.49
CA GLU A 372 -8.31 -4.59 1.64
C GLU A 372 -8.82 -3.21 2.04
N ILE A 373 -10.13 -2.97 1.88
CA ILE A 373 -10.72 -1.65 2.13
C ILE A 373 -11.91 -1.78 3.06
N SER A 374 -11.80 -1.14 4.22
CA SER A 374 -12.81 -1.22 5.27
C SER A 374 -13.01 0.11 5.99
N ARG A 375 -14.19 0.30 6.62
CA ARG A 375 -14.51 1.51 7.41
C ARG A 375 -14.27 2.80 6.63
N CYS A 376 -14.59 2.78 5.35
CA CYS A 376 -14.46 3.91 4.44
C CYS A 376 -15.81 4.31 3.86
N GLY A 377 -15.88 5.56 3.34
CA GLY A 377 -17.00 6.06 2.56
C GLY A 377 -18.11 6.70 3.39
N ASP A 378 -18.80 7.62 2.74
CA ASP A 378 -19.97 8.32 3.26
C ASP A 378 -21.25 7.55 2.89
N PRO A 379 -22.15 7.26 3.85
CA PRO A 379 -23.43 6.62 3.56
C PRO A 379 -24.30 7.36 2.54
N ALA A 380 -24.17 8.68 2.45
CA ALA A 380 -25.02 9.50 1.61
C ALA A 380 -24.57 9.60 0.15
N ALA A 381 -23.25 9.61 -0.11
CA ALA A 381 -22.73 9.90 -1.45
C ALA A 381 -21.36 9.27 -1.77
N GLY A 382 -20.82 8.45 -0.88
CA GLY A 382 -19.46 7.93 -0.99
C GLY A 382 -19.39 6.45 -1.33
N GLY A 383 -18.17 5.99 -1.56
CA GLY A 383 -17.85 4.58 -1.73
C GLY A 383 -16.50 4.27 -1.13
N ALA A 384 -16.25 3.01 -0.80
CA ALA A 384 -14.93 2.59 -0.37
C ALA A 384 -13.91 2.78 -1.51
N VAL A 385 -14.29 2.39 -2.74
CA VAL A 385 -13.58 2.70 -3.98
C VAL A 385 -14.50 3.55 -4.87
N VAL A 386 -14.02 4.72 -5.28
CA VAL A 386 -14.75 5.64 -6.16
C VAL A 386 -13.97 5.79 -7.47
N LEU A 387 -14.55 5.31 -8.56
CA LEU A 387 -13.96 5.35 -9.91
C LEU A 387 -14.68 6.41 -10.75
N LEU A 388 -14.10 7.59 -10.87
CA LEU A 388 -14.60 8.68 -11.71
C LEU A 388 -13.91 8.71 -13.09
N SER A 389 -13.32 7.61 -13.51
CA SER A 389 -12.47 7.51 -14.68
C SER A 389 -12.66 6.18 -15.40
N ASP A 390 -12.18 6.10 -16.64
CA ASP A 390 -12.29 4.94 -17.49
C ASP A 390 -11.12 3.97 -17.36
N GLY A 391 -11.39 2.67 -17.51
CA GLY A 391 -10.38 1.64 -17.67
C GLY A 391 -9.57 1.29 -16.43
N SER A 392 -10.11 1.51 -15.26
CA SER A 392 -9.56 1.02 -14.00
C SER A 392 -9.91 -0.44 -13.74
N SER A 393 -9.08 -1.13 -12.96
CA SER A 393 -9.34 -2.50 -12.52
C SER A 393 -9.19 -2.65 -11.01
N VAL A 394 -10.09 -3.43 -10.40
CA VAL A 394 -10.00 -3.89 -9.01
C VAL A 394 -10.18 -5.41 -9.02
N ARG A 395 -9.19 -6.14 -8.54
CA ARG A 395 -9.16 -7.60 -8.64
C ARG A 395 -8.69 -8.24 -7.34
N ASP A 396 -9.15 -9.48 -7.09
CA ASP A 396 -8.65 -10.33 -6.00
C ASP A 396 -8.62 -9.61 -4.65
N SER A 397 -9.66 -8.79 -4.37
CA SER A 397 -9.67 -7.79 -3.31
C SER A 397 -10.83 -7.99 -2.34
N ILE A 398 -10.68 -7.44 -1.15
CA ILE A 398 -11.68 -7.46 -0.08
C ILE A 398 -12.15 -6.04 0.16
N ILE A 399 -13.44 -5.78 -0.04
CA ILE A 399 -14.05 -4.47 0.15
C ILE A 399 -15.24 -4.65 1.09
N ALA A 400 -15.00 -4.44 2.38
CA ALA A 400 -15.96 -4.85 3.38
C ALA A 400 -16.19 -3.84 4.49
N SER A 401 -17.41 -3.86 5.06
CA SER A 401 -17.79 -3.05 6.23
C SER A 401 -17.54 -1.55 6.02
N ASN A 402 -17.95 -1.05 4.86
CA ASN A 402 -17.81 0.37 4.51
C ASN A 402 -19.16 1.10 4.71
N GLY A 403 -19.07 2.39 5.09
CA GLY A 403 -20.28 3.20 5.34
C GLY A 403 -21.06 3.54 4.05
N GLY A 404 -20.35 3.62 2.90
CA GLY A 404 -20.95 3.85 1.58
C GLY A 404 -21.03 2.59 0.74
N ALA A 405 -21.10 2.77 -0.60
CA ALA A 405 -20.99 1.65 -1.53
C ALA A 405 -19.63 0.96 -1.38
N GLY A 406 -19.56 -0.35 -1.62
CA GLY A 406 -18.27 -1.03 -1.77
C GLY A 406 -17.49 -0.41 -2.93
N ILE A 407 -18.11 -0.36 -4.13
CA ILE A 407 -17.52 0.29 -5.29
C ILE A 407 -18.55 1.20 -5.96
N LEU A 408 -18.18 2.46 -6.15
CA LEU A 408 -18.96 3.43 -6.90
C LEU A 408 -18.27 3.71 -8.24
N ILE A 409 -18.95 3.44 -9.36
CA ILE A 409 -18.45 3.64 -10.73
C ILE A 409 -19.18 4.80 -11.37
N GLY A 410 -18.50 5.92 -11.56
CA GLY A 410 -19.07 7.21 -11.96
C GLY A 410 -19.66 7.97 -10.77
N SER A 411 -19.88 9.27 -10.95
CA SER A 411 -20.49 10.10 -9.92
C SER A 411 -22.00 9.87 -9.82
N PRO A 412 -22.60 9.94 -8.63
CA PRO A 412 -24.04 9.74 -8.47
C PRO A 412 -24.89 10.79 -9.20
N ASP A 413 -24.38 11.98 -9.42
CA ASP A 413 -25.02 13.09 -10.12
C ASP A 413 -24.81 13.05 -11.65
N GLY A 414 -24.08 12.06 -12.17
CA GLY A 414 -23.78 11.94 -13.60
C GLY A 414 -22.76 12.93 -14.13
N SER A 415 -22.17 13.79 -13.31
CA SER A 415 -21.16 14.77 -13.75
C SER A 415 -19.84 14.11 -14.22
N ALA A 416 -19.56 12.90 -13.75
CA ALA A 416 -18.39 12.12 -14.12
C ALA A 416 -18.79 10.66 -14.38
N PRO A 417 -19.33 10.32 -15.54
CA PRO A 417 -19.56 8.92 -15.94
C PRO A 417 -18.21 8.20 -16.09
N ALA A 418 -18.17 6.91 -15.75
CA ALA A 418 -16.97 6.10 -15.80
C ALA A 418 -17.20 4.80 -16.57
N ASN A 419 -16.30 4.47 -17.51
CA ASN A 419 -16.52 3.45 -18.50
C ASN A 419 -15.40 2.41 -18.53
N ALA A 420 -15.73 1.21 -18.99
CA ALA A 420 -14.76 0.13 -19.23
C ALA A 420 -13.90 -0.24 -18.00
N ASN A 421 -14.45 -0.08 -16.80
CA ASN A 421 -13.81 -0.53 -15.57
C ASN A 421 -14.12 -2.01 -15.32
N THR A 422 -13.20 -2.71 -14.65
CA THR A 422 -13.32 -4.15 -14.38
C THR A 422 -13.22 -4.41 -12.88
N ILE A 423 -14.23 -5.07 -12.32
CA ILE A 423 -14.26 -5.53 -10.93
C ILE A 423 -14.37 -7.05 -10.96
N ALA A 424 -13.34 -7.76 -10.52
CA ALA A 424 -13.29 -9.21 -10.69
C ALA A 424 -12.65 -9.93 -9.49
N ASN A 425 -13.19 -11.10 -9.17
CA ASN A 425 -12.69 -11.99 -8.11
C ASN A 425 -12.60 -11.31 -6.73
N CYS A 426 -13.48 -10.35 -6.46
CA CYS A 426 -13.50 -9.62 -5.19
C CYS A 426 -14.57 -10.18 -4.24
N THR A 427 -14.33 -10.03 -2.94
CA THR A 427 -15.37 -10.14 -1.94
C THR A 427 -15.84 -8.74 -1.56
N ILE A 428 -17.12 -8.45 -1.80
CA ILE A 428 -17.74 -7.15 -1.59
C ILE A 428 -18.90 -7.34 -0.60
N SER A 429 -18.66 -7.02 0.69
CA SER A 429 -19.61 -7.42 1.73
C SER A 429 -19.78 -6.38 2.84
N GLY A 430 -20.97 -6.38 3.48
CA GLY A 430 -21.25 -5.51 4.62
C GLY A 430 -21.19 -4.02 4.29
N ASN A 431 -21.32 -3.62 3.04
CA ASN A 431 -21.35 -2.24 2.60
C ASN A 431 -22.82 -1.73 2.52
N GLN A 432 -23.02 -0.45 2.27
CA GLN A 432 -24.37 0.06 2.01
C GLN A 432 -24.97 -0.54 0.74
N ALA A 433 -24.19 -0.65 -0.33
CA ALA A 433 -24.48 -1.41 -1.53
C ALA A 433 -23.19 -2.09 -2.01
N GLY A 434 -23.28 -3.18 -2.75
CA GLY A 434 -22.06 -3.81 -3.26
C GLY A 434 -21.37 -2.94 -4.31
N VAL A 435 -21.97 -2.83 -5.50
CA VAL A 435 -21.47 -1.99 -6.61
C VAL A 435 -22.60 -1.06 -7.07
N ILE A 436 -22.26 0.21 -7.27
CA ILE A 436 -23.19 1.21 -7.80
C ILE A 436 -22.66 1.75 -9.13
N PHE A 437 -23.52 1.77 -10.18
CA PHE A 437 -23.27 2.48 -11.42
C PHE A 437 -23.89 3.88 -11.37
N GLY A 438 -23.09 4.91 -11.55
CA GLY A 438 -23.55 6.29 -11.74
C GLY A 438 -24.14 6.51 -13.13
N PRO A 439 -24.99 7.56 -13.31
CA PRO A 439 -25.60 7.90 -14.59
C PRO A 439 -24.56 8.04 -15.70
N GLY A 440 -24.88 7.52 -16.90
CA GLY A 440 -24.01 7.56 -18.07
C GLY A 440 -22.84 6.59 -18.07
N SER A 441 -22.57 5.90 -16.97
CA SER A 441 -21.49 4.93 -16.89
C SER A 441 -21.79 3.68 -17.72
N SER A 442 -20.83 3.23 -18.54
CA SER A 442 -21.08 2.16 -19.51
C SER A 442 -19.87 1.23 -19.71
N ARG A 443 -20.15 0.03 -20.24
CA ARG A 443 -19.15 -0.99 -20.60
C ARG A 443 -18.28 -1.44 -19.42
N ASN A 444 -18.80 -1.31 -18.20
CA ASN A 444 -18.12 -1.83 -17.02
C ASN A 444 -18.42 -3.31 -16.86
N VAL A 445 -17.47 -4.04 -16.26
CA VAL A 445 -17.56 -5.49 -16.06
C VAL A 445 -17.44 -5.79 -14.57
N VAL A 446 -18.46 -6.41 -13.99
CA VAL A 446 -18.51 -6.90 -12.61
C VAL A 446 -18.65 -8.41 -12.68
N THR A 447 -17.58 -9.18 -12.44
CA THR A 447 -17.57 -10.62 -12.72
C THR A 447 -16.81 -11.43 -11.67
N ARG A 448 -17.34 -12.65 -11.38
CA ARG A 448 -16.73 -13.62 -10.44
C ARG A 448 -16.49 -13.06 -9.04
N ASN A 449 -17.34 -12.16 -8.59
CA ASN A 449 -17.25 -11.60 -7.25
C ASN A 449 -18.21 -12.33 -6.30
N ASP A 450 -17.85 -12.38 -5.02
CA ASP A 450 -18.76 -12.70 -3.93
C ASP A 450 -19.35 -11.40 -3.39
N ILE A 451 -20.64 -11.15 -3.66
CA ILE A 451 -21.33 -9.92 -3.29
C ILE A 451 -22.41 -10.26 -2.26
N MET A 452 -22.13 -9.98 -1.00
CA MET A 452 -22.96 -10.51 0.09
C MET A 452 -23.16 -9.52 1.23
N TRP A 453 -24.24 -9.66 1.99
CA TRP A 453 -24.56 -8.89 3.19
C TRP A 453 -24.52 -7.36 3.00
N ASN A 454 -24.64 -6.88 1.77
CA ASN A 454 -24.77 -5.46 1.54
C ASN A 454 -26.18 -5.00 1.89
N ARG A 455 -26.30 -3.88 2.58
CA ARG A 455 -27.57 -3.41 3.17
C ARG A 455 -28.65 -3.12 2.14
N LEU A 456 -28.27 -2.65 0.96
CA LEU A 456 -29.13 -2.49 -0.21
C LEU A 456 -28.92 -3.66 -1.17
N GLY A 457 -28.92 -3.43 -2.47
CA GLY A 457 -28.69 -4.47 -3.47
C GLY A 457 -27.23 -4.88 -3.61
N GLY A 458 -27.01 -6.02 -4.24
CA GLY A 458 -25.67 -6.47 -4.61
C GLY A 458 -25.05 -5.54 -5.65
N VAL A 459 -25.69 -5.37 -6.80
CA VAL A 459 -25.30 -4.41 -7.86
C VAL A 459 -26.51 -3.52 -8.16
N THR A 460 -26.32 -2.19 -8.12
CA THR A 460 -27.41 -1.22 -8.30
C THR A 460 -26.98 -0.06 -9.17
N ASN A 461 -27.94 0.75 -9.60
CA ASN A 461 -27.70 2.05 -10.18
C ASN A 461 -27.88 3.15 -9.12
N ALA A 462 -27.10 4.23 -9.22
CA ALA A 462 -27.41 5.45 -8.49
C ALA A 462 -28.77 5.99 -8.98
N PRO A 463 -29.58 6.60 -8.10
CA PRO A 463 -30.77 7.34 -8.53
C PRO A 463 -30.37 8.38 -9.57
N PHE A 464 -31.12 8.48 -10.66
CA PHE A 464 -30.87 9.48 -11.70
C PHE A 464 -32.19 10.09 -12.20
N GLU A 465 -32.10 11.33 -12.58
CA GLU A 465 -33.24 12.03 -13.18
C GLU A 465 -33.46 11.55 -14.62
N ALA A 466 -34.69 11.60 -15.10
CA ALA A 466 -35.04 11.18 -16.47
C ALA A 466 -34.30 11.94 -17.58
N THR A 467 -33.67 13.07 -17.25
CA THR A 467 -32.84 13.87 -18.15
C THR A 467 -31.38 13.41 -18.23
N ALA A 468 -30.92 12.62 -17.26
CA ALA A 468 -29.59 12.06 -17.24
C ALA A 468 -29.50 10.80 -18.12
N ALA A 469 -28.33 10.52 -18.69
CA ALA A 469 -28.12 9.30 -19.44
C ALA A 469 -28.13 8.09 -18.50
N ALA A 470 -28.93 7.07 -18.79
CA ALA A 470 -28.93 5.85 -18.01
C ALA A 470 -27.61 5.07 -18.15
N PRO A 471 -27.15 4.37 -17.10
CA PRO A 471 -26.04 3.40 -17.20
C PRO A 471 -26.43 2.27 -18.18
N ARG A 472 -25.51 1.89 -19.08
CA ARG A 472 -25.79 0.87 -20.11
C ARG A 472 -24.57 0.05 -20.48
N GLU A 473 -24.79 -1.06 -21.18
CA GLU A 473 -23.71 -1.97 -21.60
C GLU A 473 -22.86 -2.45 -20.40
N ASN A 474 -23.40 -2.40 -19.17
CA ASN A 474 -22.70 -2.85 -17.99
C ASN A 474 -22.95 -4.35 -17.78
N ARG A 475 -21.87 -5.12 -17.82
CA ARG A 475 -21.90 -6.55 -17.69
C ARG A 475 -21.72 -6.98 -16.25
N VAL A 476 -22.76 -7.61 -15.68
CA VAL A 476 -22.74 -8.26 -14.38
C VAL A 476 -22.85 -9.76 -14.61
N SER A 477 -21.80 -10.54 -14.38
CA SER A 477 -21.68 -11.89 -14.90
C SER A 477 -20.96 -12.83 -13.94
N ALA A 478 -21.43 -14.04 -13.78
CA ALA A 478 -20.81 -15.10 -12.98
C ALA A 478 -20.50 -14.70 -11.53
N ASN A 479 -21.25 -13.77 -10.95
CA ASN A 479 -21.09 -13.39 -9.55
C ASN A 479 -21.93 -14.32 -8.64
N ARG A 480 -21.44 -14.55 -7.43
CA ARG A 480 -22.25 -15.11 -6.36
C ARG A 480 -22.89 -13.96 -5.58
N PHE A 481 -24.17 -14.08 -5.30
CA PHE A 481 -24.88 -13.15 -4.43
C PHE A 481 -25.42 -13.90 -3.23
N ASP A 482 -25.29 -13.30 -2.05
CA ASP A 482 -25.78 -13.91 -0.83
C ASP A 482 -26.25 -12.83 0.14
N GLU A 483 -27.46 -13.01 0.65
CA GLU A 483 -28.02 -12.27 1.78
C GLU A 483 -27.86 -10.72 1.70
N ASN A 484 -27.89 -10.15 0.49
CA ASN A 484 -28.01 -8.70 0.35
C ASN A 484 -29.42 -8.27 0.80
N GLY A 485 -29.52 -7.09 1.40
CA GLY A 485 -30.79 -6.59 1.98
C GLY A 485 -31.94 -6.44 0.97
N LEU A 486 -31.60 -6.19 -0.29
CA LEU A 486 -32.53 -6.17 -1.43
C LEU A 486 -32.08 -7.18 -2.49
N ARG A 487 -32.60 -7.04 -3.74
CA ARG A 487 -32.30 -7.93 -4.87
C ARG A 487 -30.79 -7.99 -5.19
N PRO A 488 -30.32 -9.10 -5.76
CA PRO A 488 -28.93 -9.24 -6.22
C PRO A 488 -28.52 -8.14 -7.22
N ILE A 489 -29.40 -7.86 -8.19
CA ILE A 489 -29.21 -6.84 -9.22
C ILE A 489 -30.47 -5.97 -9.25
N ILE A 490 -30.28 -4.66 -9.13
CA ILE A 490 -31.35 -3.66 -9.19
C ILE A 490 -30.96 -2.63 -10.24
N LEU A 491 -31.61 -2.69 -11.39
CA LEU A 491 -31.37 -1.72 -12.46
C LEU A 491 -32.24 -0.47 -12.32
N ASP A 492 -33.44 -0.61 -11.74
CA ASP A 492 -34.34 0.51 -11.49
C ASP A 492 -34.76 0.56 -10.02
N LEU A 493 -34.27 1.57 -9.30
CA LEU A 493 -34.66 1.82 -7.91
C LEU A 493 -36.08 2.42 -7.77
N GLY A 494 -36.70 2.81 -8.88
CA GLY A 494 -38.08 3.31 -8.92
C GLY A 494 -39.15 2.22 -9.02
N ALA A 495 -38.78 0.93 -9.11
CA ALA A 495 -39.70 -0.16 -9.19
C ALA A 495 -40.58 -0.30 -7.92
N ALA A 496 -41.81 -0.70 -8.09
CA ALA A 496 -42.83 -0.73 -7.03
C ALA A 496 -42.47 -1.61 -5.83
N ASP A 497 -41.70 -2.67 -6.02
CA ASP A 497 -41.20 -3.52 -4.95
C ASP A 497 -39.70 -3.89 -5.20
N PRO A 498 -38.78 -3.34 -4.44
CA PRO A 498 -37.38 -3.63 -4.58
C PRO A 498 -37.01 -5.08 -4.21
N ASN A 499 -37.93 -5.86 -3.64
CA ASN A 499 -37.71 -7.27 -3.30
C ASN A 499 -38.27 -8.21 -4.36
N GLU A 500 -39.07 -7.74 -5.29
CA GLU A 500 -39.69 -8.57 -6.32
C GLU A 500 -38.67 -8.83 -7.46
N LEU A 501 -38.34 -10.12 -7.66
CA LEU A 501 -37.53 -10.55 -8.79
C LEU A 501 -38.29 -10.31 -10.10
N SER A 502 -37.58 -10.00 -11.17
CA SER A 502 -38.16 -9.71 -12.47
C SER A 502 -38.91 -10.93 -13.05
N ARG A 503 -40.17 -10.72 -13.44
CA ARG A 503 -41.01 -11.79 -14.02
C ARG A 503 -40.60 -12.16 -15.44
N GLY A 504 -39.71 -11.40 -16.07
CA GLY A 504 -39.35 -11.55 -17.46
C GLY A 504 -40.42 -10.99 -18.40
N ASP A 505 -40.02 -10.28 -19.42
CA ASP A 505 -40.90 -9.80 -20.47
C ASP A 505 -40.63 -10.60 -21.75
N GLU A 506 -41.67 -11.13 -22.37
CA GLU A 506 -41.56 -11.92 -23.59
C GLU A 506 -41.45 -11.03 -24.85
N THR A 507 -41.63 -9.70 -24.71
CA THR A 507 -41.69 -8.79 -25.86
C THR A 507 -40.33 -8.53 -26.48
N CYS A 508 -39.22 -8.69 -25.78
CA CYS A 508 -37.87 -8.37 -26.21
C CYS A 508 -37.71 -6.91 -26.65
N GLU A 509 -38.61 -6.05 -26.27
CA GLU A 509 -38.54 -4.65 -26.61
C GLU A 509 -37.49 -3.95 -25.71
N ARG A 510 -36.66 -3.16 -26.32
CA ARG A 510 -35.73 -2.31 -25.59
C ARG A 510 -36.49 -1.08 -25.07
N VAL A 511 -36.15 -0.68 -23.86
CA VAL A 511 -36.69 0.54 -23.26
C VAL A 511 -35.60 1.64 -23.34
N PRO A 512 -35.65 2.49 -24.38
CA PRO A 512 -34.63 3.53 -24.54
C PRO A 512 -34.58 4.45 -23.32
N GLY A 513 -33.37 4.68 -22.81
CA GLY A 513 -33.18 5.51 -21.60
C GLY A 513 -33.35 4.79 -20.27
N ALA A 514 -33.69 3.50 -20.29
CA ALA A 514 -33.63 2.66 -19.10
C ALA A 514 -32.20 2.12 -18.88
N PRO A 515 -31.83 1.81 -17.64
CA PRO A 515 -30.56 1.14 -17.36
C PRO A 515 -30.41 -0.16 -18.14
N ASN A 516 -29.22 -0.38 -18.69
CA ASN A 516 -28.91 -1.50 -19.58
C ASN A 516 -29.97 -1.68 -20.70
N ASP A 517 -30.49 -0.56 -21.23
CA ASP A 517 -31.53 -0.52 -22.27
C ASP A 517 -32.81 -1.29 -21.93
N GLY A 518 -33.10 -1.47 -20.64
CA GLY A 518 -34.28 -2.19 -20.17
C GLY A 518 -34.30 -3.67 -20.61
N ILE A 519 -33.17 -4.32 -20.67
CA ILE A 519 -33.08 -5.74 -21.04
C ILE A 519 -33.93 -6.62 -20.11
N SER A 520 -34.80 -7.45 -20.67
CA SER A 520 -35.69 -8.31 -19.91
C SER A 520 -34.95 -9.52 -19.33
N ALA A 521 -35.33 -9.91 -18.10
CA ALA A 521 -34.86 -11.14 -17.49
C ALA A 521 -35.45 -12.37 -18.22
N PRO A 522 -34.75 -13.51 -18.21
CA PRO A 522 -35.28 -14.76 -18.76
C PRO A 522 -36.47 -15.25 -17.98
N ARG A 523 -37.34 -16.02 -18.63
CA ARG A 523 -38.45 -16.77 -18.00
C ARG A 523 -38.10 -18.25 -17.99
N LEU A 524 -37.98 -18.85 -16.82
CA LEU A 524 -37.81 -20.30 -16.68
C LEU A 524 -39.14 -20.99 -16.86
N THR A 525 -39.21 -21.99 -17.72
CA THR A 525 -40.43 -22.74 -18.06
C THR A 525 -40.43 -24.17 -17.53
N GLY A 526 -39.26 -24.75 -17.25
CA GLY A 526 -39.12 -26.07 -16.66
C GLY A 526 -37.80 -26.23 -15.93
N VAL A 527 -37.81 -26.95 -14.85
CA VAL A 527 -36.64 -27.32 -14.06
C VAL A 527 -36.77 -28.77 -13.61
N SER A 528 -35.84 -29.62 -13.98
CA SER A 528 -35.79 -31.00 -13.53
C SER A 528 -34.41 -31.35 -12.98
N VAL A 529 -34.39 -32.16 -11.92
CA VAL A 529 -33.16 -32.63 -11.31
C VAL A 529 -33.06 -34.13 -11.44
N ALA A 530 -31.99 -34.59 -12.07
CA ALA A 530 -31.65 -36.01 -12.15
C ALA A 530 -30.49 -36.31 -11.23
N GLN A 531 -30.59 -37.39 -10.46
CA GLN A 531 -29.52 -37.87 -9.59
C GLN A 531 -29.03 -39.22 -10.10
N ASP A 532 -27.73 -39.33 -10.33
CA ASP A 532 -27.06 -40.57 -10.73
C ASP A 532 -25.93 -40.85 -9.72
N GLY A 533 -26.20 -41.72 -8.77
CA GLY A 533 -25.26 -42.00 -7.69
C GLY A 533 -24.96 -40.78 -6.81
N SER A 534 -23.70 -40.35 -6.80
CA SER A 534 -23.24 -39.18 -6.05
C SER A 534 -23.33 -37.88 -6.88
N GLU A 535 -23.64 -37.96 -8.18
CA GLU A 535 -23.74 -36.79 -9.02
C GLU A 535 -25.20 -36.38 -9.23
N ALA A 536 -25.46 -35.10 -9.06
CA ALA A 536 -26.78 -34.52 -9.39
C ALA A 536 -26.59 -33.55 -10.57
N ARG A 537 -27.58 -33.53 -11.46
CA ARG A 537 -27.60 -32.62 -12.63
C ARG A 537 -28.97 -31.95 -12.69
N VAL A 538 -28.94 -30.67 -13.00
CA VAL A 538 -30.16 -29.90 -13.25
C VAL A 538 -30.31 -29.64 -14.75
N THR A 539 -31.47 -29.91 -15.29
CA THR A 539 -31.85 -29.45 -16.63
C THR A 539 -32.85 -28.31 -16.47
N VAL A 540 -32.51 -27.18 -17.06
CA VAL A 540 -33.34 -25.97 -17.01
C VAL A 540 -33.71 -25.58 -18.42
N SER A 541 -35.02 -25.37 -18.64
CA SER A 541 -35.54 -24.84 -19.90
C SER A 541 -36.23 -23.49 -19.66
N GLY A 542 -36.24 -22.65 -20.68
CA GLY A 542 -36.81 -21.32 -20.59
C GLY A 542 -36.86 -20.55 -21.89
N ARG A 543 -37.22 -19.28 -21.77
CA ARG A 543 -37.23 -18.30 -22.86
C ARG A 543 -36.51 -17.04 -22.46
N ALA A 544 -35.74 -16.48 -23.39
CA ALA A 544 -35.14 -15.15 -23.34
C ALA A 544 -35.09 -14.62 -24.78
N CYS A 545 -34.57 -13.40 -24.96
CA CYS A 545 -34.52 -12.84 -26.31
C CYS A 545 -33.47 -13.55 -27.17
N PRO A 546 -33.74 -13.71 -28.48
CA PRO A 546 -32.80 -14.35 -29.39
C PRO A 546 -31.42 -13.70 -29.38
N GLY A 547 -30.37 -14.52 -29.39
CA GLY A 547 -28.98 -14.06 -29.38
C GLY A 547 -28.44 -13.64 -28.00
N GLN A 548 -29.18 -13.82 -26.95
CA GLN A 548 -28.71 -13.59 -25.58
C GLN A 548 -27.99 -14.83 -25.03
N VAL A 549 -27.03 -14.54 -24.14
CA VAL A 549 -26.45 -15.53 -23.24
C VAL A 549 -27.27 -15.53 -21.97
N VAL A 550 -27.67 -16.72 -21.52
CA VAL A 550 -28.41 -16.90 -20.26
C VAL A 550 -27.49 -17.52 -19.24
N GLU A 551 -27.34 -16.87 -18.10
CA GLU A 551 -26.63 -17.40 -16.92
C GLU A 551 -27.63 -17.99 -15.95
N LEU A 552 -27.32 -19.16 -15.43
CA LEU A 552 -28.17 -19.90 -14.50
C LEU A 552 -27.57 -19.94 -13.10
N TYR A 553 -28.46 -19.80 -12.12
CA TYR A 553 -28.13 -19.74 -10.71
C TYR A 553 -29.00 -20.70 -9.92
N GLN A 554 -28.38 -21.43 -9.02
CA GLN A 554 -29.09 -22.13 -7.96
C GLN A 554 -29.38 -21.13 -6.85
N SER A 555 -30.63 -21.14 -6.38
CA SER A 555 -31.09 -20.22 -5.34
C SER A 555 -31.70 -21.04 -4.19
N TYR A 556 -31.52 -20.55 -2.97
CA TYR A 556 -32.19 -21.11 -1.79
C TYR A 556 -33.18 -20.09 -1.25
N VAL A 557 -34.32 -20.57 -0.82
CA VAL A 557 -35.31 -19.75 -0.11
C VAL A 557 -35.07 -19.99 1.38
N THR A 558 -34.47 -19.07 2.05
CA THR A 558 -34.43 -19.11 3.51
C THR A 558 -35.79 -18.66 4.05
N SER A 559 -36.59 -19.58 4.52
CA SER A 559 -37.89 -19.29 5.15
C SER A 559 -37.79 -18.95 6.63
N GLY A 560 -36.71 -18.30 7.06
CA GLY A 560 -36.47 -17.97 8.47
C GLY A 560 -36.33 -16.47 8.70
N VAL A 561 -37.11 -15.96 9.66
CA VAL A 561 -36.76 -14.72 10.35
C VAL A 561 -35.41 -14.99 10.98
N ARG A 562 -34.39 -14.24 10.59
CA ARG A 562 -33.07 -14.33 11.26
C ARG A 562 -33.27 -14.03 12.74
N SER A 563 -32.65 -14.83 13.58
CA SER A 563 -32.52 -14.55 15.00
C SER A 563 -31.83 -13.17 15.16
N GLU A 564 -32.37 -12.34 16.04
CA GLU A 564 -31.78 -11.06 16.42
C GLU A 564 -30.62 -11.24 17.40
N ASP A 565 -30.16 -12.48 17.63
CA ASP A 565 -29.07 -12.78 18.54
C ASP A 565 -27.73 -12.30 17.96
N GLU A 566 -26.96 -11.61 18.80
CA GLU A 566 -25.63 -11.07 18.48
C GLU A 566 -24.64 -12.17 18.08
N ALA A 567 -24.89 -13.42 18.51
CA ALA A 567 -24.10 -14.60 18.16
C ALA A 567 -24.19 -14.98 16.66
N ASP A 568 -25.28 -14.58 15.98
CA ASP A 568 -25.49 -14.85 14.56
C ASP A 568 -24.95 -13.75 13.65
N LEU A 569 -24.30 -12.72 14.21
CA LEU A 569 -23.66 -11.68 13.42
C LEU A 569 -22.42 -12.20 12.71
N PRO A 570 -22.29 -11.95 11.39
CA PRO A 570 -21.04 -12.23 10.72
C PRO A 570 -19.92 -11.46 11.41
N GLN A 571 -18.87 -12.16 11.75
CA GLN A 571 -17.67 -11.60 12.33
C GLN A 571 -16.61 -11.50 11.24
N ILE A 572 -16.04 -10.32 11.07
CA ILE A 572 -14.92 -10.09 10.17
C ILE A 572 -13.64 -10.39 10.93
N ARG A 573 -12.84 -11.30 10.43
CA ARG A 573 -11.50 -11.52 10.96
C ARG A 573 -10.54 -10.50 10.35
N ASN A 574 -9.95 -9.70 11.20
CA ASN A 574 -8.79 -8.92 10.81
C ASN A 574 -7.56 -9.84 10.86
N GLU A 575 -7.10 -10.31 9.72
CA GLU A 575 -6.00 -11.29 9.65
C GLU A 575 -4.67 -10.79 10.20
N ARG A 576 -4.50 -9.48 10.32
CA ARG A 576 -3.28 -8.90 10.89
C ARG A 576 -3.29 -8.88 12.39
N THR A 577 -4.42 -8.57 12.97
CA THR A 577 -4.58 -8.50 14.43
C THR A 577 -5.05 -9.80 15.02
N GLU A 578 -5.49 -10.76 14.16
CA GLU A 578 -6.25 -11.94 14.54
C GLU A 578 -7.52 -11.60 15.35
N ALA A 579 -7.89 -10.33 15.38
CA ALA A 579 -9.08 -9.86 16.05
C ALA A 579 -10.33 -10.14 15.21
N ARG A 580 -11.41 -10.53 15.86
CA ARG A 580 -12.74 -10.64 15.25
C ARG A 580 -13.45 -9.30 15.39
N GLU A 581 -13.92 -8.75 14.28
CA GLU A 581 -14.75 -7.57 14.26
C GLU A 581 -16.18 -7.97 13.94
N THR A 582 -17.10 -7.68 14.84
CA THR A 582 -18.53 -7.95 14.64
C THR A 582 -19.16 -6.84 13.80
N ILE A 583 -19.86 -7.19 12.72
CA ILE A 583 -20.67 -6.24 11.97
C ILE A 583 -21.78 -5.73 12.87
N THR A 584 -21.88 -4.43 13.04
CA THR A 584 -22.74 -3.82 14.05
C THR A 584 -24.22 -4.06 13.81
N THR A 585 -25.00 -4.10 14.89
CA THR A 585 -26.45 -4.33 14.90
C THR A 585 -27.26 -3.36 14.04
N GLN A 586 -26.78 -2.12 13.85
CA GLN A 586 -27.46 -1.15 12.98
C GLN A 586 -27.43 -1.55 11.50
N GLU A 587 -26.43 -2.26 11.07
CA GLU A 587 -26.31 -2.78 9.70
C GLU A 587 -27.28 -3.95 9.44
N ARG A 588 -27.76 -4.59 10.50
CA ARG A 588 -28.68 -5.73 10.47
C ARG A 588 -30.16 -5.38 10.43
N VAL A 589 -30.56 -4.41 11.22
CA VAL A 589 -31.99 -4.08 11.44
C VAL A 589 -32.71 -3.65 10.15
N MET A 590 -31.95 -3.36 9.12
CA MET A 590 -32.47 -3.01 7.80
C MET A 590 -32.48 -4.18 6.81
N ALA A 591 -32.05 -5.37 7.23
CA ALA A 591 -32.19 -6.56 6.40
C ALA A 591 -33.64 -6.96 6.33
N LEU A 592 -34.30 -6.59 5.27
CA LEU A 592 -35.56 -7.21 4.85
C LEU A 592 -35.34 -8.71 4.67
N PRO A 593 -36.40 -9.54 4.71
CA PRO A 593 -36.26 -11.00 4.58
C PRO A 593 -35.34 -11.32 3.40
N SER A 594 -34.23 -11.97 3.71
CA SER A 594 -33.16 -12.22 2.75
C SER A 594 -33.69 -12.90 1.51
N ILE A 595 -33.37 -12.37 0.35
CA ILE A 595 -33.75 -12.97 -0.93
C ILE A 595 -32.98 -14.30 -1.16
N GLY A 596 -32.08 -14.65 -0.26
CA GLY A 596 -31.33 -15.89 -0.26
C GLY A 596 -30.09 -15.88 -1.17
N GLU A 597 -29.47 -17.02 -1.21
CA GLU A 597 -28.21 -17.24 -1.95
C GLU A 597 -28.47 -17.48 -3.45
N PHE A 598 -27.61 -16.97 -4.32
CA PHE A 598 -27.60 -17.21 -5.75
C PHE A 598 -26.21 -17.68 -6.18
N ASN A 599 -26.08 -18.99 -6.38
CA ASN A 599 -24.84 -19.61 -6.82
C ASN A 599 -24.83 -19.79 -8.34
N TYR A 600 -23.82 -19.27 -8.97
CA TYR A 600 -23.63 -19.41 -10.41
C TYR A 600 -23.38 -20.88 -10.80
N LEU A 601 -24.14 -21.37 -11.76
CA LEU A 601 -24.03 -22.74 -12.29
C LEU A 601 -23.34 -22.81 -13.64
N GLY A 602 -23.61 -21.85 -14.52
CA GLY A 602 -23.08 -21.84 -15.87
C GLY A 602 -23.89 -21.01 -16.84
N THR A 603 -23.54 -21.08 -18.12
CA THR A 603 -24.16 -20.31 -19.20
C THR A 603 -24.71 -21.21 -20.29
N THR A 604 -25.75 -20.72 -20.97
CA THR A 604 -26.25 -21.24 -22.22
C THR A 604 -26.60 -20.09 -23.17
N SER A 605 -26.87 -20.39 -24.42
CA SER A 605 -27.31 -19.40 -25.43
C SER A 605 -28.73 -19.70 -25.84
N THR A 606 -29.49 -18.66 -26.19
CA THR A 606 -30.83 -18.82 -26.72
C THR A 606 -30.78 -19.26 -28.18
N ALA A 607 -31.73 -20.07 -28.59
CA ALA A 607 -32.01 -20.40 -30.00
C ALA A 607 -32.64 -19.19 -30.74
N ALA A 608 -32.79 -19.31 -32.05
CA ALA A 608 -33.36 -18.25 -32.89
C ALA A 608 -34.83 -17.89 -32.55
N ASP A 609 -35.55 -18.78 -31.92
CA ASP A 609 -36.91 -18.56 -31.42
C ASP A 609 -36.97 -18.09 -29.97
N GLY A 610 -35.81 -17.81 -29.37
CA GLY A 610 -35.69 -17.36 -27.97
C GLY A 610 -35.74 -18.46 -26.92
N THR A 611 -35.89 -19.73 -27.34
CA THR A 611 -35.87 -20.85 -26.36
C THR A 611 -34.44 -21.20 -25.95
N PHE A 612 -34.30 -21.77 -24.75
CA PHE A 612 -33.08 -22.41 -24.30
C PHE A 612 -33.37 -23.63 -23.43
N GLU A 613 -32.48 -24.59 -23.50
CA GLU A 613 -32.42 -25.72 -22.59
C GLU A 613 -30.99 -26.07 -22.33
N ALA A 614 -30.61 -26.27 -21.07
CA ALA A 614 -29.25 -26.63 -20.69
C ALA A 614 -29.22 -27.48 -19.42
N THR A 615 -28.23 -28.38 -19.37
CA THR A 615 -28.02 -29.27 -18.23
C THR A 615 -26.67 -28.92 -17.57
N PHE A 616 -26.71 -28.68 -16.28
CA PHE A 616 -25.52 -28.34 -15.48
C PHE A 616 -25.31 -29.38 -14.37
N PRO A 617 -24.05 -29.66 -14.01
CA PRO A 617 -23.80 -30.38 -12.76
C PRO A 617 -24.32 -29.52 -11.61
N LEU A 618 -25.06 -30.14 -10.71
CA LEU A 618 -25.33 -29.58 -9.40
C LEU A 618 -24.16 -29.98 -8.52
N PRO A 619 -23.41 -29.06 -8.00
CA PRO A 619 -22.33 -29.40 -7.10
C PRO A 619 -22.90 -30.16 -5.88
N VAL A 620 -22.36 -31.31 -5.61
CA VAL A 620 -22.58 -32.00 -4.34
C VAL A 620 -21.87 -31.18 -3.28
N ARG A 621 -22.60 -30.96 -2.19
CA ARG A 621 -22.03 -30.28 -1.03
C ARG A 621 -20.75 -30.97 -0.56
N THR A 622 -19.61 -30.43 -0.94
CA THR A 622 -18.36 -30.69 -0.24
C THR A 622 -18.17 -29.56 0.76
N LYS A 623 -17.95 -29.92 2.01
CA LYS A 623 -17.55 -28.97 3.03
C LYS A 623 -16.22 -28.36 2.59
N VAL A 624 -16.28 -27.23 1.92
CA VAL A 624 -15.09 -26.48 1.58
C VAL A 624 -14.66 -25.80 2.85
N ASN A 625 -13.56 -26.25 3.42
CA ASN A 625 -12.83 -25.54 4.46
C ASN A 625 -12.17 -24.29 3.85
N GLU A 626 -12.91 -23.53 3.06
CA GLU A 626 -12.48 -22.22 2.66
C GLU A 626 -12.65 -21.33 3.88
N ARG A 627 -11.54 -20.86 4.41
CA ARG A 627 -11.57 -19.78 5.37
C ARG A 627 -12.21 -18.59 4.66
N SER A 628 -13.46 -18.32 5.00
CA SER A 628 -14.00 -17.00 4.67
C SER A 628 -13.05 -15.99 5.31
N PRO A 629 -12.52 -15.03 4.55
CA PRO A 629 -11.70 -13.97 5.13
C PRO A 629 -12.44 -13.16 6.18
N TYR A 630 -13.77 -13.32 6.25
CA TYR A 630 -14.64 -12.49 7.09
C TYR A 630 -15.20 -13.18 8.31
N THR A 631 -15.33 -14.51 8.33
CA THR A 631 -15.96 -15.20 9.46
C THR A 631 -15.27 -16.53 9.74
N GLU A 632 -14.71 -16.71 10.94
CA GLU A 632 -14.27 -18.04 11.37
C GLU A 632 -15.45 -19.02 11.61
N GLU A 633 -16.62 -18.52 11.94
CA GLU A 633 -17.81 -19.34 12.19
C GLU A 633 -18.48 -19.79 10.91
N HIS A 634 -18.30 -19.06 9.82
CA HIS A 634 -18.69 -19.50 8.49
C HIS A 634 -17.54 -20.16 7.72
N THR A 635 -16.54 -20.71 8.39
CA THR A 635 -15.59 -21.66 7.77
C THR A 635 -16.27 -22.89 7.20
N ASN A 636 -17.54 -23.01 7.44
CA ASN A 636 -18.46 -23.93 6.79
C ASN A 636 -19.34 -23.17 5.79
N ILE A 637 -18.78 -22.28 4.98
CA ILE A 637 -19.45 -21.84 3.77
C ILE A 637 -19.58 -23.08 2.93
N TRP A 638 -20.78 -23.56 2.92
CA TRP A 638 -21.15 -24.69 2.12
C TRP A 638 -21.28 -24.18 0.69
N ALA A 639 -20.17 -24.24 -0.07
CA ALA A 639 -20.26 -24.06 -1.50
C ALA A 639 -21.24 -25.13 -2.02
N ASN A 640 -22.41 -24.67 -2.44
CA ASN A 640 -23.44 -25.49 -3.09
C ASN A 640 -24.08 -26.58 -2.22
N GLU A 641 -24.21 -26.39 -0.92
CA GLU A 641 -24.98 -27.34 -0.10
C GLU A 641 -26.49 -27.09 -0.11
N VAL A 642 -27.24 -28.13 -0.25
CA VAL A 642 -28.62 -28.21 0.24
C VAL A 642 -28.59 -28.16 1.76
N MET A 643 -29.28 -27.24 2.39
CA MET A 643 -29.37 -27.17 3.86
C MET A 643 -29.70 -28.55 4.43
N PRO A 644 -29.06 -29.01 5.52
CA PRO A 644 -29.46 -30.26 6.16
C PRO A 644 -30.94 -30.20 6.49
N GLY A 645 -31.73 -31.08 5.89
CA GLY A 645 -33.18 -31.11 6.04
C GLY A 645 -33.99 -30.42 4.93
N ALA A 646 -33.31 -29.76 3.96
CA ALA A 646 -34.04 -29.30 2.77
C ALA A 646 -34.37 -30.48 1.86
N GLU A 647 -35.64 -30.66 1.59
CA GLU A 647 -36.13 -31.66 0.64
C GLU A 647 -35.70 -31.26 -0.79
N PRO A 648 -35.57 -32.19 -1.75
CA PRO A 648 -35.28 -31.88 -3.14
C PRO A 648 -36.17 -30.81 -3.77
N GLY A 649 -37.39 -30.64 -3.28
CA GLY A 649 -38.37 -29.64 -3.71
C GLY A 649 -38.08 -28.20 -3.25
N ASP A 650 -37.20 -28.02 -2.27
CA ASP A 650 -36.85 -26.68 -1.78
C ASP A 650 -35.80 -25.97 -2.65
N ARG A 651 -35.27 -26.67 -3.63
CA ARG A 651 -34.33 -26.11 -4.60
C ARG A 651 -35.06 -25.21 -5.59
N ALA A 652 -34.56 -23.98 -5.70
CA ALA A 652 -35.06 -23.03 -6.68
C ALA A 652 -33.94 -22.56 -7.60
N PHE A 653 -34.30 -22.12 -8.78
CA PHE A 653 -33.36 -21.67 -9.79
C PHE A 653 -33.82 -20.32 -10.33
N SER A 654 -32.86 -19.49 -10.68
CA SER A 654 -33.06 -18.20 -11.31
C SER A 654 -32.07 -18.03 -12.49
N ALA A 655 -32.38 -17.09 -13.35
CA ALA A 655 -31.52 -16.79 -14.48
C ALA A 655 -31.38 -15.28 -14.72
N LEU A 656 -30.34 -14.88 -15.37
CA LEU A 656 -30.20 -13.56 -15.95
C LEU A 656 -29.80 -13.67 -17.43
N ALA A 657 -30.06 -12.63 -18.20
CA ALA A 657 -29.71 -12.54 -19.60
C ALA A 657 -28.62 -11.50 -19.83
N ILE A 658 -27.73 -11.80 -20.78
CA ILE A 658 -26.68 -10.88 -21.24
C ILE A 658 -26.83 -10.79 -22.77
N ASP A 659 -27.00 -9.58 -23.29
CA ASP A 659 -27.07 -9.35 -24.71
C ASP A 659 -25.69 -9.20 -25.37
N PRO A 660 -25.59 -9.18 -26.70
CA PRO A 660 -24.32 -9.00 -27.40
C PRO A 660 -23.61 -7.68 -27.13
N ALA A 661 -24.31 -6.64 -26.67
CA ALA A 661 -23.74 -5.36 -26.31
C ALA A 661 -23.14 -5.38 -24.89
N GLY A 662 -23.45 -6.41 -24.09
CA GLY A 662 -22.98 -6.56 -22.71
C GLY A 662 -23.97 -6.08 -21.66
N ASN A 663 -25.19 -5.66 -22.04
CA ASN A 663 -26.23 -5.35 -21.08
C ASN A 663 -26.63 -6.62 -20.30
N THR A 664 -26.67 -6.54 -19.00
CA THR A 664 -27.15 -7.62 -18.13
C THR A 664 -28.53 -7.26 -17.57
N SER A 665 -29.45 -8.22 -17.54
CA SER A 665 -30.77 -8.08 -16.93
C SER A 665 -30.72 -8.18 -15.40
N GLU A 666 -31.82 -7.89 -14.76
CA GLU A 666 -32.10 -8.34 -13.39
C GLU A 666 -32.23 -9.86 -13.33
N MET A 667 -32.24 -10.40 -12.11
CA MET A 667 -32.51 -11.84 -11.88
C MET A 667 -33.99 -12.17 -12.15
N SER A 668 -34.21 -13.28 -12.81
CA SER A 668 -35.59 -13.82 -12.99
C SER A 668 -36.21 -14.28 -11.69
N VAL A 669 -37.52 -14.35 -11.69
CA VAL A 669 -38.28 -15.04 -10.61
C VAL A 669 -37.77 -16.48 -10.45
N ARG A 670 -37.65 -16.89 -9.21
CA ARG A 670 -37.29 -18.27 -8.86
C ARG A 670 -38.26 -19.28 -9.38
N ARG A 671 -37.79 -20.38 -9.93
CA ARG A 671 -38.58 -21.54 -10.23
C ARG A 671 -38.09 -22.75 -9.44
N GLN A 672 -38.98 -23.39 -8.75
CA GLN A 672 -38.72 -24.66 -8.06
C GLN A 672 -38.62 -25.82 -9.05
N VAL A 673 -38.10 -26.95 -8.60
CA VAL A 673 -38.08 -28.21 -9.38
C VAL A 673 -39.50 -28.64 -9.64
N ASP A 674 -39.82 -29.01 -10.89
CA ASP A 674 -41.13 -29.44 -11.35
C ASP A 674 -41.53 -30.80 -10.74
#